data_7e679cc2e4c68ad85ab911f90b9f7cf1
#
_entry.id   7e679cc2e4c68ad85ab911f90b9f7cf1
#
_cell.length_a   1.000
_cell.length_b   1.000
_cell.length_c   1.000
_cell.angle_alpha   90.00
_cell.angle_beta   90.00
_cell.angle_gamma   90.00
#
_symmetry.space_group_name_H-M   'P 1'
#
loop_
_entity.id
_entity.type
_entity.pdbx_description
1 polymer ?
#
loop_
_entity_poly.entity_id
_entity_poly.type
_entity_poly.pdbx_seq_one_letter_code
_entity_poly.pdbx_strand_id
1 'polypeptide(L)'
;MKKFWLKTMAIVIIISMLLSVNTFAHSLEYIDVVLNSGDVVEEEQYYVGRSEENHPNYDPNFKDVNKVTFNALGSEPIIVKNSGFSGCIAPCTVNEIVFNGTGDIILGSRAFAITNITDLNLPSNIKFEDGACDVFSESKVENVTISCSMCESMFYGCNYLENVTFTADNDINEIPKAAFELTVGLKKIEIPSSVKKIGDSAFELSAVSEIKFNEGLETIGNLAFNTWGSFEKITLPSTVKSIGEQCFNSNKPYLIELNDGLERVGKQAFICKFANQSVKIPASVTEIGEKAFGYSDSGKKAENFTIYGYRGTAAETYANENGFTFIPLDLVEFERFEDATSTSPVYDVTVHSGAVVEERQYAELYEEWSEDHYWINKLTFDARGVAPITINDYGFAGANGAPGYIRTIDFIGSGDVVFGSQVFTFTGIESLTLPANAKFKDNSEGIFTSCLRLKTADIYCDVVPKMFDDCNSLETVNFKGNTTSIPYAAFRNCNIKRLDIPSSVKSIGEEAFFGSYQMTAVTLRRGLSSIGAKAFYDNNFKFVIIPASVTSIGEKAFGYISDSKTIDGFTIYGYRGTAAETYANENGFTFIPLDSESSVKGVTYTPSWSSVNDYSFSVDGRPLKLQVIEATGATRTFSR
;
A
#
# COMPACT_ATOMS: atom_id res chain seq x y z
N MET A 1 9.39 -29.31 17.43
CA MET A 1 8.48 -29.90 18.45
C MET A 1 9.19 -30.41 19.70
N LYS A 2 10.19 -31.31 19.66
CA LYS A 2 10.84 -31.81 20.89
C LYS A 2 11.64 -30.77 21.69
N LYS A 3 12.32 -29.79 21.04
CA LYS A 3 13.03 -28.72 21.73
C LYS A 3 12.09 -27.61 22.29
N PHE A 4 10.94 -27.41 21.68
CA PHE A 4 9.90 -26.48 22.17
C PHE A 4 9.25 -27.05 23.46
N TRP A 5 8.94 -28.34 23.51
CA TRP A 5 8.40 -28.98 24.68
C TRP A 5 9.40 -29.01 25.86
N LEU A 6 10.72 -29.11 25.59
CA LEU A 6 11.72 -29.05 26.66
C LEU A 6 11.85 -27.66 27.29
N LYS A 7 11.78 -26.59 26.47
CA LYS A 7 11.78 -25.18 26.97
C LYS A 7 10.49 -24.87 27.74
N THR A 8 9.33 -25.32 27.27
CA THR A 8 8.04 -25.13 27.97
C THR A 8 7.96 -25.96 29.28
N MET A 9 8.56 -27.14 29.33
CA MET A 9 8.68 -27.93 30.58
C MET A 9 9.63 -27.26 31.57
N ALA A 10 10.73 -26.64 31.13
CA ALA A 10 11.62 -25.90 32.01
C ALA A 10 10.91 -24.69 32.64
N ILE A 11 10.08 -23.97 31.87
CA ILE A 11 9.28 -22.84 32.37
C ILE A 11 8.21 -23.32 33.38
N VAL A 12 7.53 -24.44 33.14
CA VAL A 12 6.55 -25.02 34.08
C VAL A 12 7.24 -25.51 35.35
N ILE A 13 8.46 -26.04 35.27
CA ILE A 13 9.25 -26.48 36.43
C ILE A 13 9.73 -25.26 37.23
N ILE A 14 10.13 -24.17 36.59
CA ILE A 14 10.50 -22.93 37.29
C ILE A 14 9.28 -22.30 38.00
N ILE A 15 8.10 -22.29 37.37
CA ILE A 15 6.86 -21.81 38.00
C ILE A 15 6.41 -22.73 39.15
N SER A 16 6.62 -24.04 39.07
CA SER A 16 6.28 -24.95 40.14
C SER A 16 7.28 -24.94 41.31
N MET A 17 8.55 -24.58 41.08
CA MET A 17 9.52 -24.34 42.14
C MET A 17 9.30 -23.04 42.89
N LEU A 18 8.73 -22.01 42.26
CA LEU A 18 8.33 -20.75 42.88
C LEU A 18 7.14 -20.86 43.85
N LEU A 19 6.42 -21.97 43.87
CA LEU A 19 5.22 -22.18 44.73
C LEU A 19 5.47 -23.03 45.98
N SER A 20 6.72 -23.45 46.28
CA SER A 20 7.02 -24.31 47.44
C SER A 20 8.11 -23.80 48.38
N VAL A 21 8.28 -22.48 48.48
CA VAL A 21 9.21 -21.95 49.49
C VAL A 21 8.47 -21.74 50.82
N ASN A 22 8.66 -22.66 51.74
CA ASN A 22 8.32 -22.47 53.14
C ASN A 22 9.21 -21.36 53.72
N THR A 23 8.58 -20.32 54.22
CA THR A 23 9.20 -19.21 54.92
C THR A 23 9.91 -19.67 56.20
N PHE A 24 11.24 -19.74 56.16
CA PHE A 24 12.03 -19.62 57.37
C PHE A 24 12.16 -18.15 57.71
N ALA A 25 11.44 -17.70 58.72
CA ALA A 25 11.58 -16.37 59.26
C ALA A 25 12.81 -16.30 60.16
N HIS A 26 13.97 -16.00 59.58
CA HIS A 26 15.07 -15.39 60.36
C HIS A 26 14.69 -13.94 60.64
N SER A 27 14.99 -13.45 61.87
CA SER A 27 14.95 -12.02 62.17
C SER A 27 16.12 -11.36 61.44
N LEU A 28 15.85 -10.93 60.19
CA LEU A 28 16.87 -10.32 59.30
C LEU A 28 17.31 -8.97 59.85
N GLU A 29 18.55 -8.85 60.30
CA GLU A 29 19.18 -7.57 60.49
C GLU A 29 19.69 -7.08 59.13
N TYR A 30 19.10 -6.01 58.62
CA TYR A 30 19.53 -5.36 57.35
C TYR A 30 20.66 -4.38 57.60
N ILE A 31 21.62 -4.32 56.69
CA ILE A 31 22.69 -3.32 56.69
C ILE A 31 22.66 -2.46 55.39
N ASP A 32 23.07 -1.23 55.54
CA ASP A 32 23.39 -0.37 54.39
C ASP A 32 24.91 -0.41 54.16
N VAL A 33 25.30 -0.67 52.92
CA VAL A 33 26.71 -0.71 52.49
C VAL A 33 27.07 0.60 51.80
N VAL A 34 28.14 1.22 52.21
CA VAL A 34 28.69 2.43 51.59
C VAL A 34 30.05 2.09 51.02
N LEU A 35 30.22 2.23 49.72
CA LEU A 35 31.48 2.00 49.01
C LEU A 35 32.07 3.34 48.58
N ASN A 36 33.35 3.56 48.85
CA ASN A 36 34.07 4.76 48.48
C ASN A 36 35.11 4.46 47.39
N SER A 37 35.60 5.49 46.72
CA SER A 37 36.65 5.33 45.71
C SER A 37 37.82 4.49 46.23
N GLY A 38 38.20 3.45 45.47
CA GLY A 38 39.23 2.48 45.83
C GLY A 38 38.71 1.22 46.56
N ASP A 39 37.43 1.19 46.95
CA ASP A 39 36.87 -0.02 47.58
C ASP A 39 36.67 -1.12 46.54
N VAL A 40 36.91 -2.39 46.96
CA VAL A 40 36.69 -3.59 46.17
C VAL A 40 35.77 -4.50 46.94
N VAL A 41 34.64 -4.87 46.32
CA VAL A 41 33.76 -5.95 46.78
C VAL A 41 34.23 -7.25 46.14
N GLU A 42 34.67 -8.19 46.95
CA GLU A 42 35.16 -9.48 46.45
C GLU A 42 34.02 -10.36 45.95
N GLU A 43 34.36 -11.41 45.20
CA GLU A 43 33.40 -12.39 44.67
C GLU A 43 32.55 -12.98 45.80
N GLU A 44 31.22 -12.95 45.59
CA GLU A 44 30.21 -13.44 46.54
C GLU A 44 30.29 -12.80 47.95
N GLN A 45 30.95 -11.67 48.15
CA GLN A 45 31.14 -11.09 49.49
C GLN A 45 29.82 -10.83 50.23
N TYR A 46 28.82 -10.35 49.55
CA TYR A 46 27.46 -10.09 50.07
C TYR A 46 26.40 -11.00 49.38
N TYR A 47 26.81 -12.21 48.97
CA TYR A 47 25.93 -13.17 48.32
C TYR A 47 25.01 -13.82 49.36
N VAL A 48 23.68 -13.72 49.15
CA VAL A 48 22.65 -14.19 50.10
C VAL A 48 22.77 -15.71 50.39
N GLY A 49 23.25 -16.50 49.43
CA GLY A 49 23.49 -17.94 49.62
C GLY A 49 24.45 -18.27 50.80
N ARG A 50 25.26 -17.33 51.25
CA ARG A 50 26.18 -17.54 52.43
C ARG A 50 25.42 -17.73 53.76
N SER A 51 24.13 -17.34 53.82
CA SER A 51 23.25 -17.61 54.97
C SER A 51 22.75 -19.02 55.06
N GLU A 52 22.95 -19.85 54.00
CA GLU A 52 22.49 -21.26 53.95
C GLU A 52 23.58 -22.20 54.49
N GLU A 53 23.28 -23.03 55.50
CA GLU A 53 24.21 -23.96 56.14
C GLU A 53 24.97 -24.89 55.18
N ASN A 54 24.46 -25.13 53.99
CA ASN A 54 25.08 -25.98 52.97
C ASN A 54 25.99 -25.20 52.01
N HIS A 55 26.07 -23.90 52.11
CA HIS A 55 26.94 -23.11 51.25
C HIS A 55 28.40 -23.27 51.61
N PRO A 56 29.35 -23.42 50.65
CA PRO A 56 30.77 -23.60 50.94
C PRO A 56 31.39 -22.50 51.82
N ASN A 57 30.85 -21.26 51.73
CA ASN A 57 31.29 -20.08 52.47
C ASN A 57 30.24 -19.63 53.51
N TYR A 58 29.52 -20.59 54.13
CA TYR A 58 28.50 -20.30 55.15
C TYR A 58 29.03 -19.40 56.25
N ASP A 59 28.26 -18.31 56.53
CA ASP A 59 28.53 -17.39 57.66
C ASP A 59 27.25 -17.20 58.48
N PRO A 60 27.18 -17.75 59.69
CA PRO A 60 25.99 -17.66 60.56
C PRO A 60 25.71 -16.21 61.03
N ASN A 61 26.65 -15.28 60.84
CA ASN A 61 26.46 -13.87 61.17
C ASN A 61 26.19 -12.98 59.92
N PHE A 62 25.94 -13.64 58.79
CA PHE A 62 25.67 -12.89 57.56
C PHE A 62 24.46 -11.97 57.73
N LYS A 63 24.60 -10.72 57.30
CA LYS A 63 23.55 -9.71 57.34
C LYS A 63 23.11 -9.38 55.93
N ASP A 64 21.79 -9.31 55.73
CA ASP A 64 21.23 -8.90 54.46
C ASP A 64 21.49 -7.44 54.16
N VAL A 65 21.83 -7.13 52.90
CA VAL A 65 22.09 -5.78 52.44
C VAL A 65 20.79 -5.14 51.96
N ASN A 66 20.38 -4.02 52.58
CA ASN A 66 19.19 -3.28 52.17
C ASN A 66 19.50 -2.25 51.10
N LYS A 67 20.58 -1.49 51.28
CA LYS A 67 20.97 -0.39 50.40
C LYS A 67 22.45 -0.42 50.11
N VAL A 68 22.80 -0.14 48.84
CA VAL A 68 24.20 0.09 48.43
C VAL A 68 24.39 1.51 47.95
N THR A 69 25.35 2.22 48.54
CA THR A 69 25.68 3.58 48.11
C THR A 69 27.11 3.62 47.58
N PHE A 70 27.25 4.04 46.34
CA PHE A 70 28.56 4.28 45.70
C PHE A 70 28.93 5.75 45.81
N ASN A 71 30.02 6.07 46.49
CA ASN A 71 30.62 7.40 46.59
C ASN A 71 31.87 7.47 45.72
N ALA A 72 31.71 7.49 44.41
CA ALA A 72 32.80 7.55 43.44
C ALA A 72 33.31 9.00 43.29
N LEU A 73 33.86 9.56 44.37
CA LEU A 73 34.29 10.95 44.45
C LEU A 73 35.82 11.14 44.20
N GLY A 74 36.59 10.05 44.18
CA GLY A 74 38.02 10.03 43.92
C GLY A 74 38.40 9.49 42.54
N SER A 75 39.70 9.34 42.28
CA SER A 75 40.24 8.82 41.01
C SER A 75 40.34 7.31 40.95
N GLU A 76 40.37 6.65 42.10
CA GLU A 76 40.44 5.18 42.15
C GLU A 76 39.03 4.57 41.90
N PRO A 77 38.89 3.55 41.05
CA PRO A 77 37.60 2.96 40.77
C PRO A 77 37.04 2.22 42.00
N ILE A 78 35.69 2.18 42.08
CA ILE A 78 34.99 1.21 42.94
C ILE A 78 34.80 -0.03 42.13
N ILE A 79 35.17 -1.20 42.66
CA ILE A 79 35.05 -2.48 41.92
C ILE A 79 34.10 -3.40 42.67
N VAL A 80 33.09 -3.91 41.97
CA VAL A 80 32.24 -5.00 42.46
C VAL A 80 32.49 -6.21 41.57
N LYS A 81 33.15 -7.22 42.11
CA LYS A 81 33.43 -8.49 41.40
C LYS A 81 32.18 -9.32 41.21
N ASN A 82 32.36 -10.48 40.58
CA ASN A 82 31.25 -11.41 40.24
C ASN A 82 30.40 -11.71 41.46
N SER A 83 29.08 -11.64 41.26
CA SER A 83 28.08 -11.97 42.29
C SER A 83 28.21 -11.23 43.61
N GLY A 84 28.90 -10.05 43.63
CA GLY A 84 29.25 -9.35 44.89
C GLY A 84 28.06 -9.05 45.79
N PHE A 85 26.91 -8.70 45.22
CA PHE A 85 25.62 -8.45 45.89
C PHE A 85 24.47 -9.30 45.33
N SER A 86 24.73 -10.41 44.67
CA SER A 86 23.68 -11.19 44.07
C SER A 86 22.92 -12.05 45.10
N GLY A 87 21.62 -12.32 44.77
CA GLY A 87 20.82 -13.28 45.54
C GLY A 87 20.94 -14.70 45.02
N CYS A 88 20.42 -15.66 45.83
CA CYS A 88 20.12 -17.00 45.37
C CYS A 88 18.62 -17.13 45.03
N ILE A 89 18.07 -18.34 44.99
CA ILE A 89 16.65 -18.61 44.61
C ILE A 89 15.62 -17.88 45.51
N ALA A 90 16.00 -17.43 46.71
CA ALA A 90 15.19 -16.54 47.57
C ALA A 90 15.49 -15.07 47.21
N PRO A 91 14.50 -14.16 47.25
CA PRO A 91 14.71 -12.75 46.89
C PRO A 91 15.83 -12.15 47.73
N CYS A 92 16.88 -11.68 47.06
CA CYS A 92 17.92 -10.89 47.65
C CYS A 92 17.34 -9.63 48.29
N THR A 93 17.99 -9.12 49.29
CA THR A 93 17.47 -7.99 50.09
C THR A 93 17.89 -6.62 49.60
N VAL A 94 18.75 -6.49 48.58
CA VAL A 94 19.11 -5.18 48.05
C VAL A 94 17.88 -4.55 47.40
N ASN A 95 17.38 -3.49 48.06
CA ASN A 95 16.18 -2.77 47.63
C ASN A 95 16.51 -1.46 46.91
N GLU A 96 17.68 -0.88 47.19
CA GLU A 96 18.07 0.44 46.68
C GLU A 96 19.56 0.49 46.34
N ILE A 97 19.87 1.09 45.20
CA ILE A 97 21.25 1.48 44.83
C ILE A 97 21.28 2.99 44.58
N VAL A 98 22.29 3.65 45.16
CA VAL A 98 22.54 5.10 44.98
C VAL A 98 23.95 5.30 44.45
N PHE A 99 24.06 6.08 43.39
CA PHE A 99 25.33 6.46 42.79
C PHE A 99 25.63 7.94 43.01
N ASN A 100 26.75 8.24 43.64
CA ASN A 100 27.25 9.58 43.90
C ASN A 100 28.65 9.78 43.28
N GLY A 101 28.88 10.93 42.67
CA GLY A 101 30.17 11.26 42.07
C GLY A 101 30.30 10.77 40.61
N THR A 102 31.49 11.00 40.05
CA THR A 102 31.82 10.77 38.64
C THR A 102 33.02 9.83 38.42
N GLY A 103 33.60 9.30 39.50
CA GLY A 103 34.68 8.30 39.42
C GLY A 103 34.16 6.97 38.89
N ASP A 104 35.02 6.17 38.29
CA ASP A 104 34.66 4.90 37.68
C ASP A 104 34.07 3.89 38.68
N ILE A 105 33.03 3.21 38.28
CA ILE A 105 32.43 2.08 38.99
C ILE A 105 32.48 0.89 38.06
N ILE A 106 33.19 -0.16 38.43
CA ILE A 106 33.40 -1.36 37.61
C ILE A 106 32.59 -2.54 38.18
N LEU A 107 31.71 -3.09 37.37
CA LEU A 107 30.81 -4.18 37.76
C LEU A 107 31.20 -5.48 37.05
N GLY A 108 31.37 -6.54 37.83
CA GLY A 108 31.55 -7.92 37.33
C GLY A 108 30.23 -8.63 37.02
N SER A 109 30.33 -9.86 36.53
CA SER A 109 29.15 -10.66 36.19
C SER A 109 28.24 -10.88 37.40
N ARG A 110 26.92 -10.78 37.18
CA ARG A 110 25.88 -11.00 38.20
C ARG A 110 26.03 -10.14 39.47
N ALA A 111 26.75 -9.01 39.38
CA ALA A 111 27.08 -8.18 40.56
C ALA A 111 25.84 -7.84 41.42
N PHE A 112 24.67 -7.66 40.80
CA PHE A 112 23.38 -7.36 41.42
C PHE A 112 22.24 -8.25 40.86
N ALA A 113 22.55 -9.47 40.47
CA ALA A 113 21.51 -10.41 40.00
C ALA A 113 20.56 -10.80 41.14
N ILE A 114 19.29 -11.03 40.80
CA ILE A 114 18.23 -11.51 41.73
C ILE A 114 18.05 -10.54 42.91
N THR A 115 17.97 -9.24 42.65
CA THR A 115 17.74 -8.18 43.67
C THR A 115 16.27 -7.70 43.69
N ASN A 116 15.91 -7.01 44.77
CA ASN A 116 14.57 -6.40 44.93
C ASN A 116 14.50 -4.94 44.44
N ILE A 117 15.50 -4.46 43.77
CA ILE A 117 15.57 -3.08 43.25
C ILE A 117 14.40 -2.87 42.29
N THR A 118 13.61 -1.80 42.50
CA THR A 118 12.49 -1.44 41.62
C THR A 118 12.83 -0.32 40.68
N ASP A 119 13.56 0.68 41.16
CA ASP A 119 13.97 1.86 40.41
C ASP A 119 15.48 1.94 40.30
N LEU A 120 16.01 1.99 39.08
CA LEU A 120 17.45 1.94 38.84
C LEU A 120 17.87 3.06 37.90
N ASN A 121 18.80 3.89 38.37
CA ASN A 121 19.41 4.93 37.55
C ASN A 121 20.91 4.64 37.38
N LEU A 122 21.32 4.26 36.17
CA LEU A 122 22.69 3.89 35.83
C LEU A 122 23.43 5.10 35.21
N PRO A 123 24.34 5.75 35.95
CA PRO A 123 25.09 6.89 35.43
C PRO A 123 26.16 6.46 34.41
N SER A 124 26.68 7.42 33.64
CA SER A 124 27.64 7.18 32.54
C SER A 124 29.04 6.69 32.99
N ASN A 125 29.37 6.81 34.26
CA ASN A 125 30.64 6.35 34.83
C ASN A 125 30.64 4.86 35.24
N ILE A 126 29.57 4.13 34.97
CA ILE A 126 29.54 2.67 35.13
C ILE A 126 30.28 2.01 33.96
N LYS A 127 31.16 1.08 34.29
CA LYS A 127 31.89 0.21 33.37
C LYS A 127 31.69 -1.25 33.78
N PHE A 128 32.01 -2.16 32.89
CA PHE A 128 31.92 -3.60 33.15
C PHE A 128 33.29 -4.23 33.02
N GLU A 129 33.57 -5.26 33.83
CA GLU A 129 34.73 -6.12 33.65
C GLU A 129 34.66 -6.81 32.26
N ASP A 130 35.84 -7.19 31.71
CA ASP A 130 35.88 -7.88 30.42
C ASP A 130 35.08 -9.17 30.47
N GLY A 131 34.08 -9.30 29.57
CA GLY A 131 33.19 -10.44 29.53
C GLY A 131 32.12 -10.48 30.63
N ALA A 132 31.93 -9.41 31.39
CA ALA A 132 30.83 -9.35 32.37
C ALA A 132 29.47 -9.49 31.70
N CYS A 133 28.58 -10.22 32.37
CA CYS A 133 27.20 -10.47 31.93
C CYS A 133 26.24 -10.56 33.12
N ASP A 134 24.94 -10.56 32.83
CA ASP A 134 23.87 -10.85 33.81
C ASP A 134 23.81 -9.88 35.00
N VAL A 135 24.35 -8.66 34.90
CA VAL A 135 24.66 -7.79 36.07
C VAL A 135 23.43 -7.54 36.94
N PHE A 136 22.25 -7.30 36.35
CA PHE A 136 20.96 -7.13 37.05
C PHE A 136 19.94 -8.21 36.69
N SER A 137 20.40 -9.38 36.21
CA SER A 137 19.49 -10.44 35.77
C SER A 137 18.54 -10.90 36.88
N GLU A 138 17.31 -11.26 36.49
CA GLU A 138 16.25 -11.79 37.37
C GLU A 138 15.86 -10.87 38.54
N SER A 139 16.26 -9.58 38.49
CA SER A 139 15.91 -8.58 39.51
C SER A 139 14.50 -8.02 39.32
N LYS A 140 13.94 -7.41 40.37
CA LYS A 140 12.58 -6.84 40.36
C LYS A 140 12.51 -5.43 39.77
N VAL A 141 13.49 -5.04 38.97
CA VAL A 141 13.52 -3.70 38.35
C VAL A 141 12.23 -3.48 37.56
N GLU A 142 11.52 -2.38 37.87
CA GLU A 142 10.32 -1.90 37.19
C GLU A 142 10.67 -0.76 36.24
N ASN A 143 11.56 0.15 36.68
CA ASN A 143 11.98 1.33 35.92
C ASN A 143 13.49 1.41 35.87
N VAL A 144 14.05 1.61 34.68
CA VAL A 144 15.49 1.82 34.52
C VAL A 144 15.79 3.01 33.62
N THR A 145 16.71 3.88 34.09
CA THR A 145 17.35 4.91 33.27
C THR A 145 18.79 4.51 33.01
N ILE A 146 19.20 4.44 31.75
CA ILE A 146 20.51 3.95 31.32
C ILE A 146 21.29 5.08 30.67
N SER A 147 22.44 5.47 31.29
CA SER A 147 23.35 6.46 30.75
C SER A 147 24.76 5.89 30.48
N CYS A 148 24.98 4.59 30.69
CA CYS A 148 26.26 3.91 30.47
C CYS A 148 26.15 2.90 29.33
N SER A 149 27.29 2.35 28.88
CA SER A 149 27.28 1.15 28.02
C SER A 149 26.53 -0.01 28.70
N MET A 150 26.18 -1.05 27.93
CA MET A 150 25.49 -2.22 28.47
C MET A 150 26.36 -3.47 28.31
N CYS A 151 26.11 -4.50 29.13
CA CYS A 151 26.72 -5.83 28.99
C CYS A 151 25.69 -6.86 28.54
N GLU A 152 26.16 -8.06 28.10
CA GLU A 152 25.27 -9.16 27.72
C GLU A 152 24.34 -9.55 28.87
N SER A 153 23.10 -9.93 28.54
CA SER A 153 22.07 -10.39 29.49
C SER A 153 21.81 -9.46 30.68
N MET A 154 22.12 -8.15 30.53
CA MET A 154 22.15 -7.21 31.67
C MET A 154 20.86 -7.23 32.50
N PHE A 155 19.69 -7.30 31.85
CA PHE A 155 18.37 -7.36 32.49
C PHE A 155 17.62 -8.66 32.14
N TYR A 156 18.36 -9.74 31.87
CA TYR A 156 17.76 -11.04 31.58
C TYR A 156 16.78 -11.43 32.70
N GLY A 157 15.55 -11.81 32.33
CA GLY A 157 14.55 -12.29 33.28
C GLY A 157 14.00 -11.26 34.26
N CYS A 158 14.25 -9.95 34.05
CA CYS A 158 13.62 -8.88 34.83
C CYS A 158 12.15 -8.76 34.49
N ASN A 159 11.33 -9.67 35.05
CA ASN A 159 9.92 -9.85 34.68
C ASN A 159 9.01 -8.66 35.02
N TYR A 160 9.44 -7.79 35.90
CA TYR A 160 8.69 -6.60 36.34
C TYR A 160 9.08 -5.34 35.56
N LEU A 161 10.10 -5.39 34.70
CA LEU A 161 10.60 -4.24 33.96
C LEU A 161 9.51 -3.73 32.97
N GLU A 162 9.02 -2.53 33.23
CA GLU A 162 8.00 -1.86 32.43
C GLU A 162 8.54 -0.70 31.61
N ASN A 163 9.50 0.05 32.20
CA ASN A 163 9.99 1.29 31.60
C ASN A 163 11.52 1.27 31.47
N VAL A 164 12.00 1.46 30.25
CA VAL A 164 13.42 1.64 29.92
C VAL A 164 13.59 3.01 29.29
N THR A 165 14.44 3.85 29.88
CA THR A 165 14.77 5.17 29.37
C THR A 165 16.27 5.23 29.10
N PHE A 166 16.65 5.58 27.87
CA PHE A 166 18.03 5.88 27.49
C PHE A 166 18.22 7.40 27.52
N THR A 167 19.27 7.89 28.17
CA THR A 167 19.55 9.33 28.21
C THR A 167 20.18 9.81 26.91
N ALA A 168 19.98 11.07 26.54
CA ALA A 168 20.44 11.60 25.26
C ALA A 168 21.97 11.77 25.14
N ASP A 169 22.68 11.83 26.27
CA ASP A 169 24.10 12.19 26.32
C ASP A 169 25.03 10.95 26.41
N ASN A 170 24.54 9.77 26.04
CA ASN A 170 25.32 8.54 26.20
C ASN A 170 25.84 7.99 24.86
N ASP A 171 27.02 7.34 24.95
CA ASP A 171 27.68 6.64 23.86
C ASP A 171 27.19 5.17 23.72
N ILE A 172 25.90 4.87 24.03
CA ILE A 172 25.36 3.53 23.83
C ILE A 172 25.26 3.28 22.34
N ASN A 173 26.18 2.49 21.81
CA ASN A 173 26.23 2.14 20.39
C ASN A 173 25.67 0.75 20.09
N GLU A 174 25.42 -0.06 21.12
CA GLU A 174 24.87 -1.42 21.00
C GLU A 174 23.92 -1.73 22.16
N ILE A 175 22.80 -2.40 21.85
CA ILE A 175 22.04 -3.17 22.83
C ILE A 175 22.58 -4.61 22.74
N PRO A 176 23.28 -5.12 23.75
CA PRO A 176 23.99 -6.39 23.66
C PRO A 176 23.05 -7.59 23.56
N LYS A 177 23.65 -8.74 23.28
CA LYS A 177 22.97 -10.02 23.27
C LYS A 177 22.19 -10.26 24.56
N ALA A 178 20.93 -10.73 24.41
CA ALA A 178 20.04 -11.10 25.51
C ALA A 178 19.78 -10.01 26.56
N ALA A 179 20.13 -8.73 26.28
CA ALA A 179 20.11 -7.65 27.27
C ALA A 179 18.75 -7.49 27.98
N PHE A 180 17.64 -7.74 27.30
CA PHE A 180 16.27 -7.69 27.80
C PHE A 180 15.49 -8.99 27.51
N GLU A 181 16.19 -10.13 27.40
CA GLU A 181 15.53 -11.43 27.20
C GLU A 181 14.66 -11.77 28.41
N LEU A 182 13.47 -12.35 28.17
CA LEU A 182 12.48 -12.72 29.20
C LEU A 182 11.92 -11.55 30.04
N THR A 183 11.94 -10.32 29.54
CA THR A 183 11.31 -9.18 30.23
C THR A 183 9.81 -9.08 29.90
N VAL A 184 8.99 -9.88 30.61
CA VAL A 184 7.55 -10.02 30.30
C VAL A 184 6.70 -8.79 30.69
N GLY A 185 7.24 -7.85 31.46
CA GLY A 185 6.61 -6.57 31.79
C GLY A 185 6.79 -5.52 30.69
N LEU A 186 7.88 -5.58 29.93
CA LEU A 186 8.28 -4.56 28.94
C LEU A 186 7.45 -4.68 27.65
N LYS A 187 6.56 -3.70 27.44
CA LYS A 187 5.65 -3.68 26.28
C LYS A 187 6.12 -2.74 25.18
N LYS A 188 6.84 -1.69 25.54
CA LYS A 188 7.29 -0.63 24.62
C LYS A 188 8.78 -0.36 24.80
N ILE A 189 9.45 -0.08 23.69
CA ILE A 189 10.84 0.32 23.71
C ILE A 189 11.13 1.38 22.63
N GLU A 190 11.86 2.43 23.00
CA GLU A 190 12.43 3.38 22.06
C GLU A 190 13.92 3.14 21.96
N ILE A 191 14.41 2.83 20.76
CA ILE A 191 15.84 2.59 20.47
C ILE A 191 16.47 3.94 20.12
N PRO A 192 17.46 4.43 20.89
CA PRO A 192 18.05 5.74 20.63
C PRO A 192 18.87 5.76 19.34
N SER A 193 19.05 6.95 18.77
CA SER A 193 19.80 7.15 17.51
C SER A 193 21.30 6.83 17.61
N SER A 194 21.85 6.77 18.81
CA SER A 194 23.24 6.35 19.07
C SER A 194 23.44 4.85 18.85
N VAL A 195 22.39 4.03 18.99
CA VAL A 195 22.48 2.57 18.86
C VAL A 195 22.58 2.19 17.38
N LYS A 196 23.69 1.53 17.04
CA LYS A 196 23.96 1.00 15.69
C LYS A 196 23.64 -0.49 15.56
N LYS A 197 23.64 -1.20 16.67
CA LYS A 197 23.45 -2.65 16.66
C LYS A 197 22.54 -3.09 17.80
N ILE A 198 21.60 -3.99 17.47
CA ILE A 198 20.83 -4.77 18.43
C ILE A 198 21.34 -6.22 18.35
N GLY A 199 21.81 -6.76 19.47
CA GLY A 199 22.40 -8.10 19.57
C GLY A 199 21.39 -9.23 19.45
N ASP A 200 21.90 -10.44 19.32
CA ASP A 200 21.09 -11.65 19.24
C ASP A 200 20.24 -11.81 20.51
N SER A 201 18.97 -12.25 20.36
CA SER A 201 18.04 -12.44 21.46
C SER A 201 17.80 -11.22 22.36
N ALA A 202 18.16 -10.02 21.95
CA ALA A 202 18.14 -8.84 22.82
C ALA A 202 16.81 -8.61 23.53
N PHE A 203 15.68 -8.90 22.89
CA PHE A 203 14.32 -8.83 23.44
C PHE A 203 13.57 -10.17 23.29
N GLU A 204 14.28 -11.29 23.14
CA GLU A 204 13.66 -12.62 22.98
C GLU A 204 12.78 -12.94 24.19
N LEU A 205 11.58 -13.51 23.92
CA LEU A 205 10.60 -13.89 24.94
C LEU A 205 10.15 -12.73 25.86
N SER A 206 10.36 -11.48 25.45
CA SER A 206 9.77 -10.30 26.11
C SER A 206 8.31 -10.10 25.69
N ALA A 207 7.62 -9.13 26.33
CA ALA A 207 6.27 -8.72 25.93
C ALA A 207 6.25 -7.54 24.95
N VAL A 208 7.38 -7.14 24.40
CA VAL A 208 7.49 -5.99 23.51
C VAL A 208 6.57 -6.18 22.31
N SER A 209 5.69 -5.19 22.11
CA SER A 209 4.72 -5.12 21.03
C SER A 209 4.71 -3.76 20.32
N GLU A 210 5.44 -2.78 20.85
CA GLU A 210 5.60 -1.46 20.25
C GLU A 210 7.09 -1.08 20.28
N ILE A 211 7.65 -0.82 19.10
CA ILE A 211 9.05 -0.44 18.94
C ILE A 211 9.10 0.88 18.20
N LYS A 212 9.85 1.83 18.74
CA LYS A 212 10.25 3.02 18.02
C LYS A 212 11.74 2.94 17.72
N PHE A 213 12.06 2.73 16.45
CA PHE A 213 13.43 2.83 15.96
C PHE A 213 13.74 4.29 15.61
N ASN A 214 14.93 4.75 15.93
CA ASN A 214 15.47 6.01 15.43
C ASN A 214 16.56 5.75 14.37
N GLU A 215 16.83 6.74 13.53
CA GLU A 215 17.89 6.64 12.52
C GLU A 215 19.25 6.44 13.18
N GLY A 216 20.12 5.65 12.50
CA GLY A 216 21.43 5.27 13.01
C GLY A 216 21.58 3.77 13.25
N LEU A 217 20.49 3.03 13.44
CA LEU A 217 20.51 1.58 13.60
C LEU A 217 20.93 0.92 12.27
N GLU A 218 21.95 0.07 12.31
CA GLU A 218 22.50 -0.60 11.13
C GLU A 218 22.19 -2.11 11.08
N THR A 219 22.15 -2.78 12.24
CA THR A 219 21.96 -4.23 12.30
C THR A 219 21.04 -4.66 13.43
N ILE A 220 20.20 -5.66 13.13
CA ILE A 220 19.33 -6.31 14.11
C ILE A 220 19.66 -7.81 14.13
N GLY A 221 20.02 -8.34 15.31
CA GLY A 221 20.51 -9.70 15.49
C GLY A 221 19.45 -10.80 15.35
N ASN A 222 19.90 -12.05 15.45
CA ASN A 222 19.02 -13.22 15.42
C ASN A 222 18.09 -13.22 16.64
N LEU A 223 16.82 -13.60 16.43
CA LEU A 223 15.82 -13.68 17.52
C LEU A 223 15.60 -12.37 18.29
N ALA A 224 16.15 -11.23 17.84
CA ALA A 224 16.20 -10.01 18.62
C ALA A 224 14.82 -9.53 19.09
N PHE A 225 13.79 -9.71 18.28
CA PHE A 225 12.40 -9.40 18.57
C PHE A 225 11.49 -10.62 18.41
N ASN A 226 11.98 -11.82 18.72
CA ASN A 226 11.16 -13.03 18.85
C ASN A 226 10.36 -12.94 20.16
N THR A 227 9.32 -12.12 20.19
CA THR A 227 8.60 -11.71 21.40
C THR A 227 7.25 -12.41 21.54
N TRP A 228 6.69 -12.36 22.75
CA TRP A 228 5.28 -12.74 22.98
C TRP A 228 4.31 -11.63 22.64
N GLY A 229 4.80 -10.41 22.45
CA GLY A 229 4.04 -9.27 21.97
C GLY A 229 3.59 -9.47 20.51
N SER A 230 2.66 -8.64 20.07
CA SER A 230 2.14 -8.68 18.71
C SER A 230 2.34 -7.32 18.08
N PHE A 231 3.15 -7.25 17.05
CA PHE A 231 3.38 -6.01 16.31
C PHE A 231 2.22 -5.77 15.33
N GLU A 232 1.69 -4.54 15.29
CA GLU A 232 0.73 -4.13 14.25
C GLU A 232 1.48 -3.66 13.00
N LYS A 233 2.62 -3.00 13.20
CA LYS A 233 3.46 -2.48 12.12
C LYS A 233 4.92 -2.56 12.51
N ILE A 234 5.77 -2.88 11.54
CA ILE A 234 7.23 -2.80 11.65
C ILE A 234 7.71 -1.86 10.56
N THR A 235 8.27 -0.71 10.96
CA THR A 235 8.92 0.27 10.07
C THR A 235 10.39 0.34 10.41
N LEU A 236 11.24 -0.01 9.48
CA LEU A 236 12.69 0.03 9.66
C LEU A 236 13.23 1.42 9.32
N PRO A 237 14.18 1.97 10.11
CA PRO A 237 14.88 3.19 9.74
C PRO A 237 15.72 3.01 8.47
N SER A 238 16.00 4.10 7.77
CA SER A 238 16.71 4.07 6.48
C SER A 238 18.13 3.50 6.57
N THR A 239 18.71 3.48 7.75
CA THR A 239 20.09 3.04 8.04
C THR A 239 20.25 1.53 8.24
N VAL A 240 19.15 0.77 8.41
CA VAL A 240 19.22 -0.68 8.65
C VAL A 240 19.67 -1.43 7.40
N LYS A 241 20.75 -2.20 7.52
CA LYS A 241 21.36 -3.00 6.45
C LYS A 241 21.07 -4.50 6.57
N SER A 242 20.90 -5.01 7.78
CA SER A 242 20.69 -6.44 7.97
C SER A 242 19.75 -6.79 9.12
N ILE A 243 18.95 -7.82 8.91
CA ILE A 243 18.02 -8.40 9.87
C ILE A 243 18.37 -9.87 10.04
N GLY A 244 18.51 -10.31 11.29
CA GLY A 244 18.90 -11.67 11.65
C GLY A 244 17.81 -12.74 11.47
N GLU A 245 18.20 -14.00 11.74
CA GLU A 245 17.30 -15.16 11.69
C GLU A 245 16.22 -15.06 12.77
N GLN A 246 14.95 -15.36 12.41
CA GLN A 246 13.80 -15.38 13.31
C GLN A 246 13.61 -14.08 14.11
N CYS A 247 14.08 -12.96 13.54
CA CYS A 247 14.16 -11.70 14.25
C CYS A 247 12.78 -11.19 14.73
N PHE A 248 11.78 -11.19 13.84
CA PHE A 248 10.42 -10.74 14.13
C PHE A 248 9.45 -11.92 14.09
N ASN A 249 9.37 -12.67 15.16
CA ASN A 249 8.37 -13.74 15.31
C ASN A 249 7.20 -13.19 16.14
N SER A 250 6.00 -13.14 15.56
CA SER A 250 4.83 -12.52 16.17
C SER A 250 3.58 -13.38 16.04
N ASN A 251 2.63 -13.18 16.96
CA ASN A 251 1.35 -13.91 16.97
C ASN A 251 0.25 -13.28 16.09
N LYS A 252 0.48 -12.09 15.52
CA LYS A 252 -0.48 -11.40 14.65
C LYS A 252 0.13 -11.03 13.31
N PRO A 253 -0.69 -10.91 12.24
CA PRO A 253 -0.25 -10.25 11.02
C PRO A 253 0.16 -8.81 11.33
N TYR A 254 1.19 -8.32 10.67
CA TYR A 254 1.70 -6.97 10.77
C TYR A 254 2.10 -6.43 9.40
N LEU A 255 2.03 -5.12 9.26
CA LEU A 255 2.55 -4.43 8.09
C LEU A 255 4.07 -4.34 8.19
N ILE A 256 4.78 -4.78 7.14
CA ILE A 256 6.24 -4.71 7.05
C ILE A 256 6.61 -3.60 6.08
N GLU A 257 7.32 -2.57 6.56
CA GLU A 257 7.92 -1.53 5.74
C GLU A 257 9.44 -1.67 5.79
N LEU A 258 10.01 -2.21 4.71
CA LEU A 258 11.45 -2.35 4.53
C LEU A 258 12.02 -1.06 3.93
N ASN A 259 13.22 -0.66 4.38
CA ASN A 259 13.93 0.52 3.89
C ASN A 259 14.79 0.20 2.65
N ASP A 260 15.03 1.20 1.80
CA ASP A 260 15.81 1.06 0.57
C ASP A 260 17.33 0.81 0.79
N GLY A 261 17.82 0.87 2.04
CA GLY A 261 19.20 0.53 2.40
C GLY A 261 19.40 -0.91 2.87
N LEU A 262 18.32 -1.69 3.01
CA LEU A 262 18.38 -3.07 3.50
C LEU A 262 19.10 -3.98 2.49
N GLU A 263 20.10 -4.72 2.95
CA GLU A 263 20.92 -5.61 2.12
C GLU A 263 20.61 -7.09 2.36
N ARG A 264 20.32 -7.48 3.61
CA ARG A 264 20.14 -8.89 4.00
C ARG A 264 18.96 -9.10 4.95
N VAL A 265 18.21 -10.16 4.68
CA VAL A 265 17.10 -10.65 5.52
C VAL A 265 17.38 -12.10 5.89
N GLY A 266 17.46 -12.39 7.18
CA GLY A 266 17.77 -13.69 7.71
C GLY A 266 16.66 -14.74 7.51
N LYS A 267 17.00 -16.01 7.75
CA LYS A 267 16.05 -17.13 7.70
C LYS A 267 14.89 -16.89 8.66
N GLN A 268 13.65 -17.07 8.17
CA GLN A 268 12.45 -16.96 8.97
C GLN A 268 12.31 -15.61 9.71
N ALA A 269 12.88 -14.54 9.16
CA ALA A 269 12.97 -13.24 9.84
C ALA A 269 11.61 -12.64 10.19
N PHE A 270 10.60 -12.82 9.33
CA PHE A 270 9.25 -12.27 9.48
C PHE A 270 8.18 -13.37 9.55
N ILE A 271 8.40 -14.35 10.38
CA ILE A 271 7.38 -15.37 10.66
C ILE A 271 6.31 -14.81 11.58
N CYS A 272 5.05 -15.01 11.23
CA CYS A 272 3.92 -14.72 12.11
C CYS A 272 2.95 -15.91 12.16
N LYS A 273 2.08 -15.96 13.16
CA LYS A 273 1.09 -17.03 13.33
C LYS A 273 0.13 -17.12 12.13
N PHE A 274 -0.20 -15.96 11.53
CA PHE A 274 -0.93 -15.83 10.29
C PHE A 274 0.00 -15.17 9.30
N ALA A 275 0.28 -15.83 8.19
CA ALA A 275 1.18 -15.26 7.18
C ALA A 275 0.57 -13.97 6.60
N ASN A 276 1.41 -12.94 6.43
CA ASN A 276 1.04 -11.70 5.75
C ASN A 276 0.64 -11.98 4.30
N GLN A 277 -0.13 -11.08 3.70
CA GLN A 277 -0.56 -11.25 2.31
C GLN A 277 0.45 -10.71 1.29
N SER A 278 1.28 -9.74 1.69
CA SER A 278 2.26 -9.15 0.76
C SER A 278 3.44 -8.51 1.48
N VAL A 279 4.51 -8.27 0.72
CA VAL A 279 5.68 -7.48 1.15
C VAL A 279 6.29 -6.75 -0.06
N LYS A 280 6.72 -5.49 0.14
CA LYS A 280 7.56 -4.75 -0.80
C LYS A 280 9.02 -4.95 -0.40
N ILE A 281 9.83 -5.54 -1.31
CA ILE A 281 11.25 -5.81 -1.08
C ILE A 281 12.07 -4.86 -1.97
N PRO A 282 12.92 -3.99 -1.38
CA PRO A 282 13.72 -3.04 -2.14
C PRO A 282 14.82 -3.73 -2.97
N ALA A 283 15.28 -3.04 -4.02
CA ALA A 283 16.32 -3.55 -4.92
C ALA A 283 17.69 -3.75 -4.23
N SER A 284 17.92 -3.08 -3.11
CA SER A 284 19.13 -3.20 -2.30
C SER A 284 19.29 -4.56 -1.63
N VAL A 285 18.19 -5.31 -1.44
CA VAL A 285 18.22 -6.63 -0.82
C VAL A 285 18.87 -7.63 -1.77
N THR A 286 20.04 -8.13 -1.35
CA THR A 286 20.83 -9.11 -2.12
C THR A 286 20.71 -10.54 -1.59
N GLU A 287 20.27 -10.70 -0.34
CA GLU A 287 20.14 -12.01 0.31
C GLU A 287 18.84 -12.10 1.11
N ILE A 288 18.03 -13.14 0.82
CA ILE A 288 16.79 -13.46 1.54
C ILE A 288 16.88 -14.92 2.02
N GLY A 289 16.86 -15.11 3.33
CA GLY A 289 16.95 -16.42 3.95
C GLY A 289 15.72 -17.30 3.71
N GLU A 290 15.89 -18.61 3.96
CA GLU A 290 14.82 -19.60 3.82
C GLU A 290 13.58 -19.20 4.62
N LYS A 291 12.41 -19.15 4.00
CA LYS A 291 11.10 -18.82 4.64
C LYS A 291 11.10 -17.47 5.36
N ALA A 292 11.86 -16.50 4.88
CA ALA A 292 11.92 -15.16 5.48
C ALA A 292 10.56 -14.45 5.48
N PHE A 293 9.77 -14.63 4.43
CA PHE A 293 8.45 -14.03 4.25
C PHE A 293 7.42 -15.05 3.79
N GLY A 294 6.14 -14.79 4.06
CA GLY A 294 5.02 -15.56 3.53
C GLY A 294 4.84 -16.96 4.15
N TYR A 295 5.39 -17.18 5.33
CA TYR A 295 5.25 -18.45 6.07
C TYR A 295 4.78 -18.19 7.50
N SER A 296 3.94 -19.10 8.00
CA SER A 296 3.53 -19.11 9.41
C SER A 296 4.57 -19.79 10.31
N ASP A 297 4.43 -19.63 11.61
CA ASP A 297 5.21 -20.31 12.65
C ASP A 297 5.21 -21.84 12.53
N SER A 298 4.10 -22.40 12.04
CA SER A 298 3.99 -23.84 11.73
C SER A 298 4.72 -24.24 10.43
N GLY A 299 5.34 -23.29 9.72
CA GLY A 299 5.98 -23.49 8.43
C GLY A 299 5.00 -23.65 7.26
N LYS A 300 3.70 -23.35 7.45
CA LYS A 300 2.70 -23.36 6.39
C LYS A 300 2.91 -22.13 5.53
N LYS A 301 2.95 -22.31 4.20
CA LYS A 301 3.00 -21.26 3.21
C LYS A 301 1.65 -20.52 3.17
N ALA A 302 1.68 -19.19 3.05
CA ALA A 302 0.50 -18.38 2.81
C ALA A 302 -0.08 -18.65 1.41
N GLU A 303 -1.39 -18.73 1.32
CA GLU A 303 -2.10 -18.75 0.05
C GLU A 303 -2.17 -17.31 -0.48
N ASN A 304 -1.89 -17.12 -1.77
CA ASN A 304 -1.92 -15.80 -2.44
C ASN A 304 -0.93 -14.74 -1.91
N PHE A 305 0.19 -15.15 -1.32
CA PHE A 305 1.21 -14.21 -0.88
C PHE A 305 1.88 -13.54 -2.08
N THR A 306 1.94 -12.20 -2.04
CA THR A 306 2.49 -11.39 -3.13
C THR A 306 3.79 -10.70 -2.71
N ILE A 307 4.80 -10.79 -3.56
CA ILE A 307 6.07 -10.09 -3.40
C ILE A 307 6.16 -9.00 -4.46
N TYR A 308 6.23 -7.76 -4.00
CA TYR A 308 6.57 -6.61 -4.83
C TYR A 308 8.07 -6.40 -4.78
N GLY A 309 8.74 -6.36 -5.93
CA GLY A 309 10.20 -6.25 -5.99
C GLY A 309 10.69 -5.84 -7.36
N TYR A 310 11.98 -5.91 -7.58
CA TYR A 310 12.61 -5.51 -8.85
C TYR A 310 13.10 -6.76 -9.59
N ARG A 311 12.98 -6.76 -10.92
CA ARG A 311 13.44 -7.88 -11.74
C ARG A 311 14.96 -8.07 -11.62
N GLY A 312 15.42 -9.33 -11.67
CA GLY A 312 16.82 -9.72 -11.52
C GLY A 312 17.35 -9.60 -10.09
N THR A 313 16.49 -9.33 -9.09
CA THR A 313 16.90 -9.21 -7.69
C THR A 313 16.62 -10.47 -6.87
N ALA A 314 17.11 -10.49 -5.64
CA ALA A 314 16.81 -11.56 -4.68
C ALA A 314 15.30 -11.70 -4.40
N ALA A 315 14.51 -10.62 -4.52
CA ALA A 315 13.06 -10.63 -4.36
C ALA A 315 12.38 -11.53 -5.41
N GLU A 316 12.72 -11.36 -6.69
CA GLU A 316 12.21 -12.21 -7.77
C GLU A 316 12.64 -13.67 -7.62
N THR A 317 13.92 -13.90 -7.31
CA THR A 317 14.45 -15.25 -7.07
C THR A 317 13.70 -15.95 -5.95
N TYR A 318 13.53 -15.25 -4.79
CA TYR A 318 12.83 -15.78 -3.64
C TYR A 318 11.34 -16.07 -3.94
N ALA A 319 10.66 -15.18 -4.67
CA ALA A 319 9.27 -15.40 -5.08
C ALA A 319 9.13 -16.67 -5.94
N ASN A 320 9.97 -16.79 -6.96
CA ASN A 320 9.95 -17.93 -7.89
C ASN A 320 10.26 -19.27 -7.20
N GLU A 321 11.31 -19.32 -6.37
CA GLU A 321 11.71 -20.54 -5.64
C GLU A 321 10.63 -21.01 -4.67
N ASN A 322 9.88 -20.06 -4.07
CA ASN A 322 8.82 -20.37 -3.12
C ASN A 322 7.43 -20.46 -3.79
N GLY A 323 7.32 -20.15 -5.10
CA GLY A 323 6.05 -20.16 -5.84
C GLY A 323 5.06 -19.13 -5.30
N PHE A 324 5.53 -17.95 -4.93
CA PHE A 324 4.73 -16.77 -4.61
C PHE A 324 4.45 -15.94 -5.86
N THR A 325 3.39 -15.14 -5.85
CA THR A 325 3.15 -14.16 -6.89
C THR A 325 4.23 -13.07 -6.82
N PHE A 326 4.93 -12.84 -7.93
CA PHE A 326 5.90 -11.75 -8.04
C PHE A 326 5.34 -10.61 -8.89
N ILE A 327 5.38 -9.39 -8.36
CA ILE A 327 4.99 -8.17 -9.08
C ILE A 327 6.21 -7.25 -9.16
N PRO A 328 6.74 -7.03 -10.37
CA PRO A 328 7.94 -6.21 -10.55
C PRO A 328 7.63 -4.71 -10.34
N LEU A 329 8.35 -4.07 -9.42
CA LEU A 329 8.25 -2.64 -9.09
C LEU A 329 8.99 -1.73 -10.07
N ASP A 330 9.93 -2.25 -10.82
CA ASP A 330 10.59 -1.56 -11.93
C ASP A 330 9.64 -1.29 -13.11
N LEU A 331 8.48 -1.92 -13.10
CA LEU A 331 7.46 -1.77 -14.13
C LEU A 331 6.12 -1.25 -13.58
N VAL A 332 5.87 -1.34 -12.27
CA VAL A 332 4.69 -0.77 -11.60
C VAL A 332 5.13 -0.18 -10.27
N GLU A 333 5.06 1.14 -10.15
CA GLU A 333 5.41 1.88 -8.95
C GLU A 333 4.16 2.32 -8.21
N PHE A 334 4.20 2.22 -6.88
CA PHE A 334 3.14 2.67 -5.98
C PHE A 334 3.67 3.77 -5.09
N GLU A 335 3.13 4.97 -5.24
CA GLU A 335 3.41 6.10 -4.36
C GLU A 335 2.20 6.32 -3.44
N ARG A 336 2.41 6.31 -2.12
CA ARG A 336 1.32 6.48 -1.16
C ARG A 336 0.75 7.89 -1.28
N PHE A 337 -0.55 7.98 -1.52
CA PHE A 337 -1.31 9.22 -1.52
C PHE A 337 -1.97 9.40 -0.15
N GLU A 338 -1.72 10.53 0.52
CA GLU A 338 -2.34 10.82 1.81
C GLU A 338 -3.74 11.40 1.61
N ASP A 339 -4.77 10.59 1.84
CA ASP A 339 -6.16 11.01 1.88
C ASP A 339 -6.66 10.99 3.34
N ALA A 340 -6.78 12.17 3.95
CA ALA A 340 -7.25 12.33 5.33
C ALA A 340 -8.69 11.81 5.56
N THR A 341 -9.42 11.47 4.50
CA THR A 341 -10.80 10.97 4.55
C THR A 341 -10.90 9.46 4.38
N SER A 342 -9.82 8.78 3.98
CA SER A 342 -9.79 7.35 3.74
C SER A 342 -9.25 6.59 4.95
N THR A 343 -9.96 5.53 5.35
CA THR A 343 -9.50 4.58 6.37
C THR A 343 -8.55 3.51 5.80
N SER A 344 -8.53 3.36 4.48
CA SER A 344 -7.64 2.45 3.75
C SER A 344 -6.53 3.22 3.04
N PRO A 345 -5.34 2.63 2.86
CA PRO A 345 -4.25 3.29 2.15
C PRO A 345 -4.62 3.56 0.68
N VAL A 346 -4.31 4.76 0.21
CA VAL A 346 -4.55 5.22 -1.17
C VAL A 346 -3.22 5.40 -1.87
N TYR A 347 -3.14 5.00 -3.15
CA TYR A 347 -1.89 5.06 -3.93
C TYR A 347 -2.08 5.76 -5.27
N ASP A 348 -1.08 6.52 -5.69
CA ASP A 348 -0.85 6.86 -7.08
C ASP A 348 0.03 5.76 -7.70
N VAL A 349 -0.38 5.23 -8.85
CA VAL A 349 0.27 4.08 -9.48
C VAL A 349 0.85 4.48 -10.82
N THR A 350 2.13 4.17 -11.06
CA THR A 350 2.78 4.35 -12.36
C THR A 350 3.15 2.99 -12.95
N VAL A 351 2.68 2.74 -14.18
CA VAL A 351 2.94 1.53 -14.97
C VAL A 351 3.90 1.90 -16.09
N HIS A 352 5.09 1.31 -16.08
CA HIS A 352 6.17 1.60 -17.02
C HIS A 352 6.19 0.69 -18.24
N SER A 353 6.85 1.13 -19.30
CA SER A 353 7.07 0.37 -20.53
C SER A 353 7.60 -1.03 -20.27
N GLY A 354 6.99 -2.03 -20.91
CA GLY A 354 7.30 -3.45 -20.72
C GLY A 354 6.51 -4.14 -19.60
N ALA A 355 5.71 -3.39 -18.82
CA ALA A 355 4.84 -3.99 -17.81
C ALA A 355 3.73 -4.82 -18.46
N VAL A 356 3.42 -5.94 -17.82
CA VAL A 356 2.22 -6.73 -18.08
C VAL A 356 1.41 -6.76 -16.80
N VAL A 357 0.23 -6.15 -16.83
CA VAL A 357 -0.76 -6.26 -15.75
C VAL A 357 -1.64 -7.46 -16.06
N GLU A 358 -1.63 -8.43 -15.17
CA GLU A 358 -2.37 -9.68 -15.36
C GLU A 358 -3.88 -9.48 -15.15
N GLU A 359 -4.66 -10.49 -15.58
CA GLU A 359 -6.11 -10.46 -15.44
C GLU A 359 -6.47 -10.21 -13.97
N ARG A 360 -7.32 -9.20 -13.74
CA ARG A 360 -7.80 -8.78 -12.39
C ARG A 360 -6.73 -8.46 -11.36
N GLN A 361 -5.49 -8.23 -11.75
CA GLN A 361 -4.38 -8.06 -10.81
C GLN A 361 -4.60 -6.90 -9.82
N TYR A 362 -5.21 -5.81 -10.27
CA TYR A 362 -5.54 -4.63 -9.45
C TYR A 362 -7.05 -4.34 -9.43
N ALA A 363 -7.87 -5.35 -9.75
CA ALA A 363 -9.31 -5.21 -9.69
C ALA A 363 -9.79 -5.22 -8.24
N GLU A 364 -10.74 -4.35 -7.94
CA GLU A 364 -11.45 -4.36 -6.65
C GLU A 364 -12.39 -5.58 -6.60
N LEU A 365 -11.95 -6.64 -5.93
CA LEU A 365 -12.77 -7.86 -5.76
C LEU A 365 -13.75 -7.69 -4.59
N TYR A 366 -15.01 -7.97 -4.86
CA TYR A 366 -16.15 -7.80 -3.94
C TYR A 366 -16.29 -8.91 -2.89
N GLU A 367 -15.38 -9.89 -2.83
CA GLU A 367 -15.49 -11.00 -1.88
C GLU A 367 -14.43 -10.91 -0.81
N GLU A 368 -14.93 -10.65 0.41
CA GLU A 368 -14.26 -10.57 1.70
C GLU A 368 -13.57 -9.22 2.01
N TRP A 369 -14.16 -8.53 2.96
CA TRP A 369 -13.57 -7.41 3.69
C TRP A 369 -12.24 -7.87 4.33
N SER A 370 -11.16 -7.86 3.56
CA SER A 370 -9.83 -7.94 4.13
C SER A 370 -9.40 -6.52 4.53
N GLU A 371 -8.81 -6.37 5.70
CA GLU A 371 -8.33 -5.09 6.24
C GLU A 371 -7.19 -4.47 5.39
N ASP A 372 -6.74 -5.16 4.34
CA ASP A 372 -5.61 -4.80 3.47
C ASP A 372 -6.02 -4.23 2.10
N HIS A 373 -7.23 -3.67 1.94
CA HIS A 373 -7.64 -3.02 0.70
C HIS A 373 -6.90 -1.69 0.52
N TYR A 374 -6.14 -1.58 -0.56
CA TYR A 374 -5.59 -0.32 -1.03
C TYR A 374 -6.40 0.22 -2.21
N TRP A 375 -6.49 1.54 -2.31
CA TRP A 375 -7.21 2.25 -3.35
C TRP A 375 -6.24 2.94 -4.29
N ILE A 376 -6.55 2.96 -5.59
CA ILE A 376 -5.77 3.70 -6.58
C ILE A 376 -6.49 5.03 -6.86
N ASN A 377 -5.83 6.15 -6.55
CA ASN A 377 -6.35 7.48 -6.84
C ASN A 377 -6.03 7.91 -8.27
N LYS A 378 -4.78 7.75 -8.66
CA LYS A 378 -4.26 8.14 -9.98
C LYS A 378 -3.51 6.98 -10.61
N LEU A 379 -3.72 6.77 -11.91
CA LEU A 379 -2.99 5.79 -12.69
C LEU A 379 -2.22 6.49 -13.81
N THR A 380 -0.93 6.27 -13.90
CA THR A 380 -0.06 6.83 -14.94
C THR A 380 0.53 5.70 -15.77
N PHE A 381 0.36 5.75 -17.08
CA PHE A 381 1.06 4.87 -18.03
C PHE A 381 2.27 5.59 -18.60
N ASP A 382 3.46 5.22 -18.14
CA ASP A 382 4.73 5.76 -18.61
C ASP A 382 5.31 4.92 -19.76
N ALA A 383 4.85 5.22 -20.95
CA ALA A 383 5.22 4.55 -22.19
C ALA A 383 6.39 5.26 -22.92
N ARG A 384 7.42 5.73 -22.18
CA ARG A 384 8.63 6.33 -22.76
C ARG A 384 9.63 5.29 -23.28
N GLY A 385 9.53 4.04 -22.86
CA GLY A 385 10.37 2.94 -23.35
C GLY A 385 9.86 2.32 -24.65
N VAL A 386 10.62 1.35 -25.18
CA VAL A 386 10.30 0.69 -26.46
C VAL A 386 9.29 -0.46 -26.32
N ALA A 387 9.34 -1.18 -25.20
CA ALA A 387 8.43 -2.30 -24.97
C ALA A 387 7.03 -1.80 -24.60
N PRO A 388 5.96 -2.41 -25.16
CA PRO A 388 4.60 -1.99 -24.86
C PRO A 388 4.24 -2.24 -23.40
N ILE A 389 3.34 -1.40 -22.84
CA ILE A 389 2.61 -1.70 -21.61
C ILE A 389 1.41 -2.56 -22.02
N THR A 390 1.21 -3.68 -21.36
CA THR A 390 0.08 -4.58 -21.63
C THR A 390 -0.80 -4.74 -20.40
N ILE A 391 -2.08 -4.46 -20.54
CA ILE A 391 -3.07 -4.62 -19.47
C ILE A 391 -4.03 -5.72 -19.91
N ASN A 392 -4.09 -6.80 -19.17
CA ASN A 392 -5.01 -7.91 -19.42
C ASN A 392 -6.44 -7.57 -18.97
N ASP A 393 -7.37 -8.48 -19.21
CA ASP A 393 -8.79 -8.24 -18.94
C ASP A 393 -9.02 -7.89 -17.46
N TYR A 394 -9.89 -6.91 -17.22
CA TYR A 394 -10.23 -6.42 -15.86
C TYR A 394 -9.05 -5.91 -15.03
N GLY A 395 -7.87 -5.66 -15.59
CA GLY A 395 -6.64 -5.37 -14.84
C GLY A 395 -6.77 -4.32 -13.74
N PHE A 396 -7.60 -3.29 -13.96
CA PHE A 396 -7.90 -2.18 -13.04
C PHE A 396 -9.41 -1.96 -12.85
N ALA A 397 -10.22 -2.99 -13.02
CA ALA A 397 -11.67 -2.88 -12.90
C ALA A 397 -12.09 -2.55 -11.46
N GLY A 398 -13.03 -1.61 -11.32
CA GLY A 398 -13.68 -1.32 -10.05
C GLY A 398 -14.79 -2.31 -9.69
N ALA A 399 -15.32 -2.21 -8.48
CA ALA A 399 -16.42 -3.05 -8.00
C ALA A 399 -17.80 -2.57 -8.51
N ASN A 400 -18.66 -3.51 -8.85
CA ASN A 400 -20.02 -3.21 -9.29
C ASN A 400 -20.83 -2.52 -8.17
N GLY A 401 -21.28 -1.28 -8.40
CA GLY A 401 -22.12 -0.51 -7.47
C GLY A 401 -21.38 0.44 -6.52
N ALA A 402 -20.05 0.42 -6.49
CA ALA A 402 -19.26 1.49 -5.90
C ALA A 402 -18.40 2.13 -7.00
N PRO A 403 -18.43 3.46 -7.22
CA PRO A 403 -17.52 4.08 -8.17
C PRO A 403 -16.10 3.89 -7.66
N GLY A 404 -15.31 3.10 -8.39
CA GLY A 404 -13.90 2.83 -8.07
C GLY A 404 -13.10 4.11 -7.83
N TYR A 405 -12.03 4.02 -7.08
CA TYR A 405 -11.24 5.18 -6.67
C TYR A 405 -10.36 5.77 -7.77
N ILE A 406 -10.07 5.07 -8.88
CA ILE A 406 -9.29 5.66 -9.98
C ILE A 406 -10.04 6.88 -10.51
N ARG A 407 -9.53 8.06 -10.18
CA ARG A 407 -10.13 9.35 -10.58
C ARG A 407 -9.49 9.93 -11.82
N THR A 408 -8.20 9.66 -12.02
CA THR A 408 -7.42 10.16 -13.14
C THR A 408 -6.59 9.06 -13.78
N ILE A 409 -6.52 9.09 -15.12
CA ILE A 409 -5.60 8.27 -15.91
C ILE A 409 -4.76 9.21 -16.78
N ASP A 410 -3.44 9.13 -16.62
CA ASP A 410 -2.47 9.90 -17.40
C ASP A 410 -1.66 8.97 -18.31
N PHE A 411 -1.26 9.47 -19.48
CA PHE A 411 -0.39 8.79 -20.43
C PHE A 411 0.84 9.67 -20.72
N ILE A 412 2.03 9.09 -20.56
CA ILE A 412 3.32 9.76 -20.80
C ILE A 412 4.07 8.95 -21.84
N GLY A 413 4.68 9.64 -22.82
CA GLY A 413 5.45 9.00 -23.88
C GLY A 413 4.62 8.56 -25.07
N SER A 414 5.25 7.85 -26.00
CA SER A 414 4.68 7.45 -27.30
C SER A 414 4.72 5.95 -27.59
N GLY A 415 5.21 5.14 -26.63
CA GLY A 415 5.18 3.68 -26.72
C GLY A 415 3.75 3.16 -26.60
N ASP A 416 3.49 1.98 -27.17
CA ASP A 416 2.15 1.40 -27.17
C ASP A 416 1.68 1.01 -25.77
N VAL A 417 0.40 1.32 -25.47
CA VAL A 417 -0.33 0.85 -24.30
C VAL A 417 -1.47 -0.02 -24.78
N VAL A 418 -1.41 -1.32 -24.51
CA VAL A 418 -2.30 -2.34 -25.06
C VAL A 418 -3.30 -2.81 -24.01
N PHE A 419 -4.58 -2.63 -24.27
CA PHE A 419 -5.66 -2.99 -23.36
C PHE A 419 -6.41 -4.25 -23.76
N GLY A 420 -6.70 -5.12 -22.81
CA GLY A 420 -7.67 -6.18 -22.88
C GLY A 420 -9.10 -5.70 -22.71
N SER A 421 -10.03 -6.60 -22.40
CA SER A 421 -11.44 -6.26 -22.18
C SER A 421 -11.69 -5.72 -20.77
N GLN A 422 -12.64 -4.79 -20.66
CA GLN A 422 -13.21 -4.31 -19.39
C GLN A 422 -12.16 -3.81 -18.37
N VAL A 423 -11.03 -3.31 -18.86
CA VAL A 423 -9.87 -2.95 -18.03
C VAL A 423 -10.20 -1.93 -16.93
N PHE A 424 -11.05 -0.94 -17.23
CA PHE A 424 -11.42 0.14 -16.31
C PHE A 424 -12.92 0.18 -16.01
N THR A 425 -13.61 -0.93 -16.14
CA THR A 425 -15.04 -0.97 -15.83
C THR A 425 -15.32 -0.57 -14.39
N PHE A 426 -16.40 0.18 -14.13
CA PHE A 426 -16.80 0.69 -12.81
C PHE A 426 -15.80 1.63 -12.12
N THR A 427 -14.83 2.22 -12.82
CA THR A 427 -13.90 3.19 -12.21
C THR A 427 -14.53 4.57 -12.00
N GLY A 428 -13.91 5.36 -11.12
CA GLY A 428 -14.36 6.71 -10.73
C GLY A 428 -13.84 7.85 -11.61
N ILE A 429 -13.33 7.56 -12.80
CA ILE A 429 -12.73 8.55 -13.72
C ILE A 429 -13.74 9.64 -14.07
N GLU A 430 -13.33 10.91 -13.99
CA GLU A 430 -14.19 12.06 -14.30
C GLU A 430 -13.94 12.64 -15.70
N SER A 431 -12.70 12.54 -16.18
CA SER A 431 -12.30 12.94 -17.53
C SER A 431 -11.24 12.01 -18.07
N LEU A 432 -11.22 11.80 -19.39
CA LEU A 432 -10.31 10.86 -20.03
C LEU A 432 -9.74 11.45 -21.32
N THR A 433 -8.43 11.32 -21.51
CA THR A 433 -7.77 11.54 -22.79
C THR A 433 -7.09 10.23 -23.22
N LEU A 434 -7.61 9.58 -24.26
CA LEU A 434 -7.02 8.38 -24.85
C LEU A 434 -6.07 8.77 -25.99
N PRO A 435 -4.75 8.56 -25.81
CA PRO A 435 -3.76 8.96 -26.81
C PRO A 435 -3.75 8.01 -28.04
N ALA A 436 -3.07 8.44 -29.11
CA ALA A 436 -2.98 7.67 -30.35
C ALA A 436 -2.23 6.32 -30.23
N ASN A 437 -1.39 6.19 -29.19
CA ASN A 437 -0.65 4.98 -28.86
C ASN A 437 -1.44 4.02 -27.93
N ALA A 438 -2.68 4.34 -27.57
CA ALA A 438 -3.59 3.38 -26.97
C ALA A 438 -4.02 2.34 -28.03
N LYS A 439 -3.78 1.06 -27.75
CA LYS A 439 -4.09 -0.09 -28.60
C LYS A 439 -5.01 -1.04 -27.85
N PHE A 440 -5.65 -1.91 -28.59
CA PHE A 440 -6.59 -2.87 -28.03
C PHE A 440 -6.24 -4.26 -28.53
N LYS A 441 -6.37 -5.28 -27.67
CA LYS A 441 -6.21 -6.68 -28.07
C LYS A 441 -7.33 -7.07 -29.03
N ASP A 442 -7.07 -8.11 -29.83
CA ASP A 442 -8.09 -8.68 -30.69
C ASP A 442 -9.34 -9.08 -29.87
N ASN A 443 -10.52 -8.67 -30.35
CA ASN A 443 -11.82 -8.90 -29.71
C ASN A 443 -12.00 -8.25 -28.33
N SER A 444 -11.15 -7.32 -27.91
CA SER A 444 -11.38 -6.58 -26.68
C SER A 444 -12.62 -5.70 -26.78
N GLU A 445 -13.36 -5.58 -25.67
CA GLU A 445 -14.57 -4.78 -25.56
C GLU A 445 -14.71 -4.16 -24.16
N GLY A 446 -15.57 -3.14 -24.04
CA GLY A 446 -16.04 -2.62 -22.76
C GLY A 446 -14.99 -1.94 -21.89
N ILE A 447 -13.95 -1.35 -22.45
CA ILE A 447 -12.76 -0.87 -21.71
C ILE A 447 -13.13 0.03 -20.51
N PHE A 448 -14.11 0.93 -20.68
CA PHE A 448 -14.61 1.88 -19.69
C PHE A 448 -16.10 1.70 -19.39
N THR A 449 -16.63 0.49 -19.55
CA THR A 449 -18.06 0.21 -19.27
C THR A 449 -18.42 0.66 -17.85
N SER A 450 -19.60 1.30 -17.71
CA SER A 450 -20.15 1.75 -16.41
C SER A 450 -19.24 2.67 -15.60
N CYS A 451 -18.41 3.49 -16.25
CA CYS A 451 -17.68 4.59 -15.60
C CYS A 451 -18.65 5.74 -15.29
N LEU A 452 -19.41 5.61 -14.21
CA LEU A 452 -20.57 6.45 -13.90
C LEU A 452 -20.23 7.92 -13.59
N ARG A 453 -18.96 8.29 -13.40
CA ARG A 453 -18.51 9.67 -13.17
C ARG A 453 -17.87 10.33 -14.38
N LEU A 454 -17.60 9.57 -15.45
CA LEU A 454 -16.94 10.06 -16.64
C LEU A 454 -17.84 11.07 -17.37
N LYS A 455 -17.39 12.32 -17.49
CA LYS A 455 -18.12 13.44 -18.13
C LYS A 455 -17.60 13.77 -19.52
N THR A 456 -16.30 13.64 -19.73
CA THR A 456 -15.64 14.04 -20.97
C THR A 456 -14.64 13.00 -21.44
N ALA A 457 -14.59 12.71 -22.75
CA ALA A 457 -13.63 11.84 -23.38
C ALA A 457 -13.06 12.46 -24.67
N ASP A 458 -11.74 12.66 -24.70
CA ASP A 458 -10.97 13.04 -25.89
C ASP A 458 -10.28 11.80 -26.45
N ILE A 459 -10.60 11.40 -27.68
CA ILE A 459 -10.21 10.13 -28.29
C ILE A 459 -9.28 10.38 -29.47
N TYR A 460 -8.03 9.92 -29.38
CA TYR A 460 -7.03 10.00 -30.45
C TYR A 460 -6.72 8.64 -31.08
N CYS A 461 -7.28 7.53 -30.56
CA CYS A 461 -7.10 6.16 -31.00
C CYS A 461 -8.38 5.60 -31.66
N ASP A 462 -8.36 4.31 -32.02
CA ASP A 462 -9.55 3.59 -32.43
C ASP A 462 -10.53 3.37 -31.27
N VAL A 463 -11.78 3.04 -31.60
CA VAL A 463 -12.83 2.71 -30.65
C VAL A 463 -13.16 1.22 -30.79
N VAL A 464 -13.35 0.53 -29.66
CA VAL A 464 -13.75 -0.90 -29.62
C VAL A 464 -15.21 -1.04 -29.18
N PRO A 465 -15.84 -2.22 -29.41
CA PRO A 465 -17.21 -2.49 -28.98
C PRO A 465 -17.43 -2.19 -27.49
N LYS A 466 -18.61 -1.63 -27.16
CA LYS A 466 -19.02 -1.32 -25.77
C LYS A 466 -18.04 -0.43 -24.98
N MET A 467 -17.13 0.28 -25.66
CA MET A 467 -16.00 0.96 -25.01
C MET A 467 -16.42 1.86 -23.84
N PHE A 468 -17.54 2.58 -23.97
CA PHE A 468 -18.11 3.48 -22.97
C PHE A 468 -19.58 3.11 -22.67
N ASP A 469 -19.95 1.83 -22.82
CA ASP A 469 -21.31 1.36 -22.54
C ASP A 469 -21.71 1.69 -21.10
N ASP A 470 -22.94 2.18 -20.89
CA ASP A 470 -23.47 2.58 -19.57
C ASP A 470 -22.70 3.71 -18.85
N CYS A 471 -21.90 4.53 -19.57
CA CYS A 471 -21.29 5.74 -19.01
C CYS A 471 -22.31 6.87 -18.90
N ASN A 472 -23.26 6.74 -17.96
CA ASN A 472 -24.45 7.61 -17.85
C ASN A 472 -24.16 9.10 -17.55
N SER A 473 -22.94 9.46 -17.18
CA SER A 473 -22.50 10.85 -16.98
C SER A 473 -21.74 11.43 -18.18
N LEU A 474 -21.43 10.64 -19.21
CA LEU A 474 -20.62 11.08 -20.35
C LEU A 474 -21.43 12.02 -21.25
N GLU A 475 -21.09 13.32 -21.17
CA GLU A 475 -21.79 14.40 -21.88
C GLU A 475 -21.07 14.85 -23.14
N THR A 476 -19.74 14.74 -23.17
CA THR A 476 -18.89 15.26 -24.26
C THR A 476 -17.91 14.20 -24.73
N VAL A 477 -17.96 13.92 -26.03
CA VAL A 477 -17.02 13.03 -26.73
C VAL A 477 -16.40 13.80 -27.88
N ASN A 478 -15.07 13.88 -27.91
CA ASN A 478 -14.31 14.53 -28.97
C ASN A 478 -13.42 13.52 -29.69
N PHE A 479 -13.69 13.24 -30.94
CA PHE A 479 -12.80 12.47 -31.80
C PHE A 479 -11.69 13.36 -32.33
N LYS A 480 -10.48 13.23 -31.79
CA LYS A 480 -9.29 14.02 -32.11
C LYS A 480 -8.32 13.32 -33.04
N GLY A 481 -8.44 12.00 -33.17
CA GLY A 481 -7.60 11.12 -34.00
C GLY A 481 -8.26 10.71 -35.31
N ASN A 482 -7.72 9.65 -35.91
CA ASN A 482 -8.19 9.07 -37.18
C ASN A 482 -9.13 7.87 -36.97
N THR A 483 -10.04 7.95 -36.00
CA THR A 483 -11.07 6.93 -35.77
C THR A 483 -11.79 6.60 -37.08
N THR A 484 -11.75 5.34 -37.51
CA THR A 484 -12.30 4.90 -38.80
C THR A 484 -13.67 4.24 -38.66
N SER A 485 -14.02 3.73 -37.49
CA SER A 485 -15.33 3.13 -37.20
C SER A 485 -15.72 3.38 -35.75
N ILE A 486 -17.04 3.45 -35.52
CA ILE A 486 -17.63 3.46 -34.18
C ILE A 486 -18.42 2.14 -34.07
N PRO A 487 -17.90 1.15 -33.33
CA PRO A 487 -18.45 -0.20 -33.36
C PRO A 487 -19.71 -0.36 -32.50
N TYR A 488 -20.18 -1.62 -32.38
CA TYR A 488 -21.36 -2.02 -31.62
C TYR A 488 -21.37 -1.46 -30.20
N ALA A 489 -22.48 -0.80 -29.82
CA ALA A 489 -22.77 -0.29 -28.47
C ALA A 489 -21.67 0.58 -27.86
N ALA A 490 -20.77 1.18 -28.65
CA ALA A 490 -19.57 1.87 -28.17
C ALA A 490 -19.86 3.00 -27.17
N PHE A 491 -20.99 3.69 -27.30
CA PHE A 491 -21.48 4.77 -26.43
C PHE A 491 -22.95 4.55 -26.03
N ARG A 492 -23.36 3.31 -25.87
CA ARG A 492 -24.71 2.98 -25.47
C ARG A 492 -25.00 3.50 -24.06
N ASN A 493 -26.20 4.07 -23.85
CA ASN A 493 -26.67 4.63 -22.58
C ASN A 493 -25.77 5.75 -22.03
N CYS A 494 -25.13 6.53 -22.91
CA CYS A 494 -24.40 7.73 -22.52
C CYS A 494 -25.31 8.97 -22.56
N ASN A 495 -24.93 10.03 -21.79
CA ASN A 495 -25.66 11.30 -21.75
C ASN A 495 -25.14 12.35 -22.74
N ILE A 496 -24.63 11.90 -23.89
CA ILE A 496 -24.01 12.79 -24.89
C ILE A 496 -25.06 13.83 -25.39
N LYS A 497 -24.74 15.11 -25.24
CA LYS A 497 -25.66 16.20 -25.60
C LYS A 497 -25.55 16.61 -27.05
N ARG A 498 -24.34 16.60 -27.61
CA ARG A 498 -24.05 16.93 -29.00
C ARG A 498 -22.91 16.06 -29.50
N LEU A 499 -23.01 15.62 -30.75
CA LEU A 499 -22.04 14.70 -31.33
C LEU A 499 -21.59 15.18 -32.70
N ASP A 500 -20.29 15.24 -32.93
CA ASP A 500 -19.71 15.50 -34.25
C ASP A 500 -18.92 14.28 -34.70
N ILE A 501 -19.42 13.56 -35.70
CA ILE A 501 -18.78 12.39 -36.30
C ILE A 501 -17.78 12.85 -37.35
N PRO A 502 -16.48 12.64 -37.20
CA PRO A 502 -15.47 13.14 -38.14
C PRO A 502 -15.54 12.42 -39.51
N SER A 503 -14.98 13.06 -40.53
CA SER A 503 -14.96 12.49 -41.90
C SER A 503 -14.11 11.24 -42.07
N SER A 504 -13.25 10.92 -41.10
CA SER A 504 -12.49 9.66 -41.04
C SER A 504 -13.37 8.46 -40.81
N VAL A 505 -14.50 8.61 -40.09
CA VAL A 505 -15.42 7.52 -39.75
C VAL A 505 -16.16 7.04 -40.99
N LYS A 506 -16.07 5.75 -41.29
CA LYS A 506 -16.69 5.05 -42.40
C LYS A 506 -17.96 4.31 -41.99
N SER A 507 -18.04 3.88 -40.75
CA SER A 507 -19.18 3.12 -40.24
C SER A 507 -19.52 3.45 -38.80
N ILE A 508 -20.83 3.45 -38.51
CA ILE A 508 -21.40 3.51 -37.17
C ILE A 508 -22.12 2.16 -36.96
N GLY A 509 -21.74 1.43 -35.92
CA GLY A 509 -22.25 0.10 -35.59
C GLY A 509 -23.65 0.11 -35.02
N GLU A 510 -24.20 -1.09 -34.85
CA GLU A 510 -25.49 -1.31 -34.19
C GLU A 510 -25.44 -0.79 -32.75
N GLU A 511 -26.51 -0.12 -32.30
CA GLU A 511 -26.68 0.45 -30.98
C GLU A 511 -25.56 1.41 -30.52
N ALA A 512 -24.71 1.92 -31.40
CA ALA A 512 -23.50 2.68 -31.05
C ALA A 512 -23.77 3.88 -30.12
N PHE A 513 -24.91 4.56 -30.26
CA PHE A 513 -25.38 5.69 -29.45
C PHE A 513 -26.81 5.48 -28.94
N PHE A 514 -27.22 4.22 -28.74
CA PHE A 514 -28.53 3.87 -28.20
C PHE A 514 -28.71 4.50 -26.80
N GLY A 515 -29.89 5.06 -26.50
CA GLY A 515 -30.24 5.54 -25.18
C GLY A 515 -29.55 6.87 -24.79
N SER A 516 -29.00 7.60 -25.75
CA SER A 516 -28.46 8.95 -25.50
C SER A 516 -29.59 10.01 -25.53
N TYR A 517 -30.55 9.86 -24.62
CA TYR A 517 -31.79 10.68 -24.57
C TYR A 517 -31.55 12.18 -24.36
N GLN A 518 -30.36 12.61 -23.96
CA GLN A 518 -29.97 14.02 -23.88
C GLN A 518 -29.45 14.57 -25.22
N MET A 519 -29.25 13.73 -26.23
CA MET A 519 -28.68 14.15 -27.50
C MET A 519 -29.67 15.00 -28.28
N THR A 520 -29.32 16.27 -28.49
CA THR A 520 -30.12 17.28 -29.22
C THR A 520 -29.62 17.55 -30.64
N ALA A 521 -28.41 17.12 -30.97
CA ALA A 521 -27.84 17.32 -32.30
C ALA A 521 -26.74 16.26 -32.59
N VAL A 522 -26.74 15.77 -33.84
CA VAL A 522 -25.66 14.96 -34.40
C VAL A 522 -25.24 15.54 -35.77
N THR A 523 -23.93 15.66 -35.99
CA THR A 523 -23.34 16.02 -37.27
C THR A 523 -22.70 14.79 -37.90
N LEU A 524 -23.21 14.39 -39.07
CA LEU A 524 -22.65 13.32 -39.90
C LEU A 524 -21.87 13.91 -41.05
N ARG A 525 -20.58 13.59 -41.18
CA ARG A 525 -19.72 14.16 -42.21
C ARG A 525 -19.63 13.27 -43.46
N ARG A 526 -19.22 13.85 -44.60
CA ARG A 526 -18.91 13.09 -45.81
C ARG A 526 -17.83 12.06 -45.54
N GLY A 527 -18.01 10.86 -46.10
CA GLY A 527 -17.11 9.72 -45.89
C GLY A 527 -17.73 8.61 -45.05
N LEU A 528 -18.78 8.89 -44.29
CA LEU A 528 -19.61 7.89 -43.65
C LEU A 528 -20.36 7.06 -44.71
N SER A 529 -20.26 5.75 -44.67
CA SER A 529 -20.88 4.81 -45.64
C SER A 529 -22.02 3.98 -45.08
N SER A 530 -22.00 3.66 -43.79
CA SER A 530 -23.03 2.81 -43.18
C SER A 530 -23.37 3.24 -41.75
N ILE A 531 -24.65 3.04 -41.38
CA ILE A 531 -25.20 3.28 -40.06
C ILE A 531 -25.96 2.03 -39.64
N GLY A 532 -25.60 1.45 -38.50
CA GLY A 532 -26.15 0.21 -37.96
C GLY A 532 -27.59 0.33 -37.45
N ALA A 533 -28.20 -0.80 -37.17
CA ALA A 533 -29.53 -0.87 -36.56
C ALA A 533 -29.51 -0.18 -35.18
N LYS A 534 -30.60 0.56 -34.88
CA LYS A 534 -30.75 1.28 -33.60
C LYS A 534 -29.58 2.19 -33.20
N ALA A 535 -28.72 2.60 -34.13
CA ALA A 535 -27.50 3.34 -33.83
C ALA A 535 -27.77 4.63 -33.03
N PHE A 536 -28.89 5.31 -33.27
CA PHE A 536 -29.37 6.49 -32.56
C PHE A 536 -30.80 6.31 -32.04
N TYR A 537 -31.13 5.12 -31.59
CA TYR A 537 -32.44 4.81 -30.98
C TYR A 537 -32.53 5.45 -29.59
N ASP A 538 -33.72 5.93 -29.22
CA ASP A 538 -34.01 6.61 -27.97
C ASP A 538 -33.10 7.86 -27.73
N ASN A 539 -32.98 8.70 -28.77
CA ASN A 539 -32.34 10.01 -28.75
C ASN A 539 -33.41 11.12 -28.90
N ASN A 540 -33.04 12.37 -28.61
CA ASN A 540 -34.01 13.46 -28.52
C ASN A 540 -33.83 14.57 -29.60
N PHE A 541 -33.05 14.32 -30.66
CA PHE A 541 -32.96 15.27 -31.76
C PHE A 541 -34.10 15.05 -32.76
N LYS A 542 -34.62 16.15 -33.33
CA LYS A 542 -35.82 16.14 -34.21
C LYS A 542 -35.51 16.03 -35.70
N PHE A 543 -34.27 16.17 -36.08
CA PHE A 543 -33.85 16.05 -37.46
C PHE A 543 -32.42 15.57 -37.58
N VAL A 544 -32.08 15.01 -38.72
CA VAL A 544 -30.71 14.60 -39.07
C VAL A 544 -30.42 14.96 -40.54
N ILE A 545 -29.16 15.38 -40.79
CA ILE A 545 -28.66 15.56 -42.15
C ILE A 545 -27.77 14.37 -42.49
N ILE A 546 -28.20 13.57 -43.47
CA ILE A 546 -27.51 12.34 -43.88
C ILE A 546 -26.74 12.62 -45.19
N PRO A 547 -25.40 12.49 -45.21
CA PRO A 547 -24.60 12.72 -46.39
C PRO A 547 -24.86 11.66 -47.47
N ALA A 548 -24.70 12.06 -48.76
CA ALA A 548 -24.92 11.16 -49.90
C ALA A 548 -23.98 9.94 -49.94
N SER A 549 -22.91 9.97 -49.16
CA SER A 549 -21.96 8.85 -49.02
C SER A 549 -22.56 7.65 -48.26
N VAL A 550 -23.64 7.86 -47.48
CA VAL A 550 -24.29 6.77 -46.73
C VAL A 550 -25.11 5.92 -47.69
N THR A 551 -24.70 4.65 -47.78
CA THR A 551 -25.31 3.66 -48.66
C THR A 551 -26.24 2.66 -47.94
N SER A 552 -26.13 2.56 -46.62
CA SER A 552 -26.99 1.70 -45.81
C SER A 552 -27.31 2.32 -44.44
N ILE A 553 -28.58 2.19 -44.04
CA ILE A 553 -29.10 2.61 -42.73
C ILE A 553 -29.88 1.45 -42.15
N GLY A 554 -29.50 1.00 -40.97
CA GLY A 554 -30.12 -0.15 -40.32
C GLY A 554 -31.50 0.13 -39.73
N GLU A 555 -32.21 -0.93 -39.34
CA GLU A 555 -33.53 -0.85 -38.76
C GLU A 555 -33.58 0.07 -37.54
N LYS A 556 -34.57 0.97 -37.49
CA LYS A 556 -34.78 1.90 -36.36
C LYS A 556 -33.55 2.74 -35.98
N ALA A 557 -32.65 3.00 -36.93
CA ALA A 557 -31.41 3.74 -36.66
C ALA A 557 -31.68 5.16 -36.15
N PHE A 558 -32.73 5.83 -36.60
CA PHE A 558 -33.12 7.18 -36.21
C PHE A 558 -34.61 7.31 -35.97
N GLY A 559 -35.02 8.33 -35.19
CA GLY A 559 -36.39 8.78 -35.08
C GLY A 559 -37.31 7.91 -34.21
N TYR A 560 -36.77 6.94 -33.48
CA TYR A 560 -37.52 6.06 -32.58
C TYR A 560 -37.17 6.32 -31.11
N ILE A 561 -38.23 6.33 -30.25
CA ILE A 561 -38.10 6.43 -28.77
C ILE A 561 -38.37 5.05 -28.14
N SER A 562 -39.21 4.24 -28.77
CA SER A 562 -39.49 2.85 -28.40
C SER A 562 -39.86 2.05 -29.66
N ASP A 563 -40.00 0.73 -29.56
CA ASP A 563 -40.34 -0.14 -30.69
C ASP A 563 -41.63 0.23 -31.38
N SER A 564 -42.54 0.89 -30.68
CA SER A 564 -43.86 1.31 -31.17
C SER A 564 -44.03 2.83 -31.22
N LYS A 565 -43.04 3.61 -30.87
CA LYS A 565 -43.15 5.08 -30.78
C LYS A 565 -42.01 5.79 -31.47
N THR A 566 -42.37 6.66 -32.43
CA THR A 566 -41.45 7.54 -33.14
C THR A 566 -41.45 8.95 -32.55
N ILE A 567 -40.43 9.74 -32.89
CA ILE A 567 -40.38 11.18 -32.60
C ILE A 567 -41.33 11.94 -33.52
N ASP A 568 -42.30 12.65 -32.95
CA ASP A 568 -43.26 13.43 -33.72
C ASP A 568 -42.57 14.46 -34.63
N GLY A 569 -42.90 14.40 -35.94
CA GLY A 569 -42.34 15.32 -36.93
C GLY A 569 -40.88 15.13 -37.25
N PHE A 570 -40.32 13.96 -36.95
CA PHE A 570 -38.93 13.65 -37.26
C PHE A 570 -38.62 13.88 -38.75
N THR A 571 -37.57 14.65 -39.04
CA THR A 571 -37.22 15.09 -40.38
C THR A 571 -35.84 14.61 -40.80
N ILE A 572 -35.71 14.05 -41.96
CA ILE A 572 -34.44 13.61 -42.57
C ILE A 572 -34.13 14.52 -43.74
N TYR A 573 -33.02 15.21 -43.66
CA TYR A 573 -32.43 15.97 -44.78
C TYR A 573 -31.41 15.07 -45.47
N GLY A 574 -31.52 14.91 -46.79
CA GLY A 574 -30.64 14.02 -47.54
C GLY A 574 -30.69 14.31 -49.04
N TYR A 575 -30.20 13.35 -49.84
CA TYR A 575 -30.15 13.45 -51.29
C TYR A 575 -31.09 12.43 -51.90
N ARG A 576 -31.76 12.80 -53.02
CA ARG A 576 -32.65 11.87 -53.73
C ARG A 576 -31.92 10.65 -54.25
N GLY A 577 -32.58 9.49 -54.26
CA GLY A 577 -32.03 8.22 -54.69
C GLY A 577 -30.99 7.62 -53.72
N THR A 578 -30.86 8.16 -52.51
CA THR A 578 -29.92 7.65 -51.49
C THR A 578 -30.64 6.83 -50.40
N ALA A 579 -29.85 6.15 -49.57
CA ALA A 579 -30.36 5.42 -48.40
C ALA A 579 -31.15 6.32 -47.44
N ALA A 580 -30.85 7.63 -47.38
CA ALA A 580 -31.58 8.60 -46.56
C ALA A 580 -33.04 8.76 -46.98
N GLU A 581 -33.32 8.86 -48.28
CA GLU A 581 -34.68 8.93 -48.82
C GLU A 581 -35.44 7.61 -48.63
N THR A 582 -34.78 6.49 -48.93
CA THR A 582 -35.35 5.15 -48.72
C THR A 582 -35.75 4.96 -47.26
N TYR A 583 -34.84 5.23 -46.32
CA TYR A 583 -35.10 5.05 -44.87
C TYR A 583 -36.23 5.96 -44.38
N ALA A 584 -36.28 7.23 -44.84
CA ALA A 584 -37.36 8.15 -44.47
C ALA A 584 -38.73 7.62 -44.94
N ASN A 585 -38.83 7.17 -46.21
CA ASN A 585 -40.07 6.68 -46.80
C ASN A 585 -40.56 5.37 -46.12
N GLU A 586 -39.67 4.45 -45.88
CA GLU A 586 -39.99 3.17 -45.21
C GLU A 586 -40.48 3.34 -43.76
N ASN A 587 -40.02 4.37 -43.08
CA ASN A 587 -40.37 4.64 -41.67
C ASN A 587 -41.42 5.74 -41.50
N GLY A 588 -41.94 6.32 -42.62
CA GLY A 588 -42.97 7.36 -42.60
C GLY A 588 -42.47 8.70 -42.04
N PHE A 589 -41.18 9.00 -42.13
CA PHE A 589 -40.58 10.27 -41.69
C PHE A 589 -40.63 11.31 -42.82
N THR A 590 -40.60 12.60 -42.43
CA THR A 590 -40.53 13.68 -43.41
C THR A 590 -39.15 13.68 -44.07
N PHE A 591 -39.11 13.58 -45.41
CA PHE A 591 -37.89 13.69 -46.18
C PHE A 591 -37.79 15.08 -46.85
N ILE A 592 -36.67 15.79 -46.67
CA ILE A 592 -36.40 17.05 -47.34
C ILE A 592 -35.14 16.88 -48.18
N PRO A 593 -35.25 16.91 -49.52
CA PRO A 593 -34.12 16.76 -50.41
C PRO A 593 -33.21 17.98 -50.41
N LEU A 594 -31.92 17.78 -50.31
CA LEU A 594 -30.86 18.81 -50.38
C LEU A 594 -30.44 19.10 -51.84
N ASP A 595 -30.88 18.31 -52.81
CA ASP A 595 -30.62 18.41 -54.24
C ASP A 595 -31.84 18.89 -55.05
N SER A 596 -32.76 19.63 -54.42
CA SER A 596 -33.88 20.26 -55.13
C SER A 596 -33.41 21.23 -56.19
N GLU A 597 -34.14 21.41 -57.33
CA GLU A 597 -33.75 21.99 -58.62
C GLU A 597 -33.23 23.46 -58.63
N SER A 598 -33.12 24.15 -57.51
CA SER A 598 -32.34 25.35 -57.40
C SER A 598 -30.89 25.01 -57.04
N SER A 599 -30.15 24.50 -58.03
CA SER A 599 -28.72 24.16 -57.86
C SER A 599 -27.91 25.40 -57.59
N VAL A 600 -27.67 25.72 -56.33
CA VAL A 600 -26.63 26.63 -55.92
C VAL A 600 -25.32 25.86 -55.95
N LYS A 601 -24.57 25.92 -57.05
CA LYS A 601 -23.21 25.39 -57.12
C LYS A 601 -22.36 26.06 -56.04
N GLY A 602 -21.63 25.31 -55.26
CA GLY A 602 -20.62 25.82 -54.34
C GLY A 602 -21.02 26.02 -52.88
N VAL A 603 -22.08 25.36 -52.39
CA VAL A 603 -22.42 25.39 -50.96
C VAL A 603 -21.43 24.52 -50.17
N THR A 604 -20.57 25.19 -49.39
CA THR A 604 -19.69 24.53 -48.44
C THR A 604 -20.28 24.73 -47.04
N TYR A 605 -20.59 23.60 -46.35
CA TYR A 605 -21.01 23.60 -44.96
C TYR A 605 -19.79 23.52 -44.05
N THR A 606 -19.58 24.55 -43.24
CA THR A 606 -18.57 24.54 -42.18
C THR A 606 -19.27 24.77 -40.85
N PRO A 607 -19.44 23.78 -40.01
CA PRO A 607 -19.97 24.02 -38.67
C PRO A 607 -18.94 24.79 -37.85
N SER A 608 -19.32 25.95 -37.32
CA SER A 608 -18.56 26.65 -36.30
C SER A 608 -19.30 26.58 -34.98
N TRP A 609 -18.65 26.04 -33.99
CA TRP A 609 -19.21 25.79 -32.67
C TRP A 609 -18.95 26.92 -31.66
N SER A 610 -18.86 28.19 -32.10
CA SER A 610 -18.58 29.29 -31.19
C SER A 610 -19.79 29.81 -30.41
N SER A 611 -21.03 29.44 -30.78
CA SER A 611 -22.23 29.72 -29.97
C SER A 611 -23.41 28.79 -30.30
N VAL A 612 -24.35 28.71 -29.38
CA VAL A 612 -25.44 27.72 -29.35
C VAL A 612 -26.43 27.78 -30.53
N ASN A 613 -26.34 28.77 -31.41
CA ASN A 613 -27.33 29.03 -32.46
C ASN A 613 -26.76 29.41 -33.83
N ASP A 614 -25.44 29.32 -34.07
CA ASP A 614 -24.87 29.81 -35.33
C ASP A 614 -24.55 28.68 -36.31
N TYR A 615 -25.44 28.46 -37.27
CA TYR A 615 -25.13 27.73 -38.49
C TYR A 615 -24.73 28.76 -39.57
N SER A 616 -23.47 28.78 -39.98
CA SER A 616 -23.04 29.59 -41.11
C SER A 616 -22.93 28.72 -42.38
N PHE A 617 -23.59 29.15 -43.42
CA PHE A 617 -23.47 28.55 -44.76
C PHE A 617 -22.84 29.59 -45.69
N SER A 618 -22.02 29.15 -46.60
CA SER A 618 -21.50 30.03 -47.65
C SER A 618 -21.68 29.42 -49.04
N VAL A 619 -21.99 30.24 -50.01
CA VAL A 619 -21.98 29.88 -51.42
C VAL A 619 -20.95 30.77 -52.11
N ASP A 620 -19.98 30.13 -52.79
CA ASP A 620 -18.87 30.82 -53.45
C ASP A 620 -18.15 31.83 -52.52
N GLY A 621 -17.95 31.41 -51.24
CA GLY A 621 -17.28 32.24 -50.21
C GLY A 621 -18.14 33.39 -49.65
N ARG A 622 -19.41 33.49 -50.00
CA ARG A 622 -20.36 34.47 -49.48
C ARG A 622 -21.31 33.88 -48.47
N PRO A 623 -21.51 34.47 -47.29
CA PRO A 623 -22.43 33.96 -46.28
C PRO A 623 -23.87 33.96 -46.79
N LEU A 624 -24.58 32.82 -46.57
CA LEU A 624 -26.00 32.65 -46.89
C LEU A 624 -26.83 32.70 -45.60
N LYS A 625 -28.03 33.24 -45.73
CA LYS A 625 -29.05 33.14 -44.68
C LYS A 625 -30.02 32.00 -44.98
N LEU A 626 -30.17 31.09 -44.03
CA LEU A 626 -31.21 30.10 -44.02
C LEU A 626 -32.33 30.49 -43.06
N GLN A 627 -33.55 30.29 -43.47
CA GLN A 627 -34.70 30.40 -42.58
C GLN A 627 -34.92 29.01 -41.95
N VAL A 628 -34.67 28.89 -40.67
CA VAL A 628 -35.01 27.67 -39.90
C VAL A 628 -36.39 27.92 -39.29
N ILE A 629 -37.39 27.15 -39.72
CA ILE A 629 -38.71 27.19 -39.11
C ILE A 629 -38.69 26.17 -37.96
N GLU A 630 -38.64 26.69 -36.75
CA GLU A 630 -38.77 25.85 -35.56
C GLU A 630 -40.23 25.35 -35.44
N ALA A 631 -40.41 24.12 -34.92
CA ALA A 631 -41.71 23.50 -34.73
C ALA A 631 -42.67 24.28 -33.79
N THR A 632 -42.21 25.36 -33.20
CA THR A 632 -43.00 26.28 -32.36
C THR A 632 -43.69 27.40 -33.14
N GLY A 633 -43.55 27.48 -34.47
CA GLY A 633 -44.12 28.52 -35.32
C GLY A 633 -43.37 29.86 -35.28
N ALA A 634 -42.26 29.99 -34.61
CA ALA A 634 -41.42 31.16 -34.62
C ALA A 634 -40.44 31.13 -35.81
N THR A 635 -40.58 32.05 -36.73
CA THR A 635 -39.68 32.22 -37.88
C THR A 635 -38.50 33.10 -37.50
N ARG A 636 -37.29 32.57 -37.49
CA ARG A 636 -36.06 33.36 -37.39
C ARG A 636 -35.46 33.56 -38.76
N THR A 637 -35.36 34.82 -39.20
CA THR A 637 -34.77 35.20 -40.48
C THR A 637 -33.31 35.60 -40.28
N PHE A 638 -32.42 34.91 -40.95
CA PHE A 638 -31.00 35.24 -40.98
C PHE A 638 -30.70 36.06 -42.24
N SER A 639 -30.22 37.33 -42.12
CA SER A 639 -29.98 38.23 -43.24
C SER A 639 -28.61 38.05 -43.89
N ARG A 640 -28.46 38.36 -45.20
CA ARG A 640 -27.21 38.42 -45.97
C ARG A 640 -26.16 39.28 -45.29
#